data_87d46e73242c2c8029da4d4f961381f5
#
_entry.id   87d46e73242c2c8029da4d4f961381f5
#
_cell.length_a   1.000
_cell.length_b   1.000
_cell.length_c   1.000
_cell.angle_alpha   90.00
_cell.angle_beta   90.00
_cell.angle_gamma   90.00
#
_symmetry.space_group_name_H-M   'P 1'
#
loop_
_entity.id
_entity.type
_entity.pdbx_description
1 polymer ?
#
loop_
_entity_poly.entity_id
_entity_poly.type
_entity_poly.pdbx_seq_one_letter_code
_entity_poly.pdbx_strand_id
1 'polypeptide(L)'
;HLTNIGAGKRYGKISEEIKQRLDFELEVIANTGYPGYFLIVQDLIAAARDLGVSVGPGRGSAAGSVVAYCLGITSLDPIKYNLLFERFLNPDRVSMPDIDIDFDDEGRGKVLDYVIKKYGTDQVAQIITYGKMAAKSSIRDTGRVLDLSLGETDRIAKLVPNMKLNSIFQMKNDEMKQNLRGEEYSNVKQLKEVYSSNDLAGETLKQAEILEGSLRNTGTHACGVIITPDDIREFVPITVAKDSDLYVTQYDNSVVEQAGLLKIDFLGLKTLTVKLIKYNHKIDLDPNQFPLDDQKTFNLFQRGETVGIFQYESLGMRRYLKDLKPNVFDDLIAMNALYRPGPLEYIPSFISRKNGTEEIRYDLPEMEEFLKETYGITVYQEQVMLLSQKLAGFSKGDADLLRKAMGKKIFDLLEKLKPKFIEGGAKNNHSPDILGKIWKDWEAFASYAFNKSHSTCYAWIGYQTAYLKAHYPAEYMAAVLSNNMNDIKQVSFFMEECRRMGINVLGPDVNESFYKFAVNESGAIRFGMGAIKGVGKTAVETIIENRKDENYETIFDLVKKVDLRLANKKTFENLAYAGGFDSFKSSHRAQYFYIDSEGTPFIERVLRFGSKFQENKKSSQMNLFGEQSDNVYQVLKLPDCSEFGNLERLKNEKEVVGIYISAHPLDDFKKE
;
A
#
# COMPACT_ATOMS: atom_id res chain seq x y z
N HIS A 1 30.94 -14.19 -6.89
CA HIS A 1 31.08 -13.84 -8.31
C HIS A 1 30.03 -12.82 -8.76
N LEU A 2 28.73 -13.10 -8.58
CA LEU A 2 27.64 -12.17 -8.93
C LEU A 2 27.74 -10.82 -8.23
N THR A 3 28.13 -10.82 -6.95
CA THR A 3 28.36 -9.60 -6.16
C THR A 3 29.43 -8.71 -6.79
N ASN A 4 30.57 -9.28 -7.21
CA ASN A 4 31.65 -8.53 -7.83
C ASN A 4 31.28 -7.94 -9.19
N ILE A 5 30.49 -8.69 -10.00
CA ILE A 5 29.93 -8.16 -11.26
C ILE A 5 28.97 -7.00 -10.95
N GLY A 6 28.12 -7.17 -9.95
CA GLY A 6 27.18 -6.13 -9.52
C GLY A 6 27.88 -4.89 -8.96
N ALA A 7 28.95 -5.07 -8.18
CA ALA A 7 29.74 -3.95 -7.65
C ALA A 7 30.35 -3.12 -8.78
N GLY A 8 30.90 -3.76 -9.82
CA GLY A 8 31.37 -3.06 -11.01
C GLY A 8 30.31 -2.28 -11.73
N LYS A 9 29.08 -2.81 -11.82
CA LYS A 9 27.93 -2.12 -12.45
C LYS A 9 27.41 -0.94 -11.62
N ARG A 10 27.39 -1.07 -10.27
CA ARG A 10 26.82 -0.08 -9.36
C ARG A 10 27.76 1.08 -9.06
N TYR A 11 29.04 0.77 -8.79
CA TYR A 11 30.03 1.76 -8.37
C TYR A 11 30.97 2.19 -9.49
N GLY A 12 31.09 1.42 -10.58
CA GLY A 12 32.07 1.67 -11.63
C GLY A 12 33.49 1.46 -11.11
N LYS A 13 34.01 2.43 -10.33
CA LYS A 13 35.29 2.33 -9.62
C LYS A 13 35.05 1.89 -8.17
N ILE A 14 35.57 0.74 -7.80
CA ILE A 14 35.47 0.20 -6.44
C ILE A 14 36.61 0.80 -5.60
N SER A 15 36.27 1.61 -4.59
CA SER A 15 37.21 2.12 -3.61
C SER A 15 37.67 1.02 -2.64
N GLU A 16 38.75 1.26 -1.90
CA GLU A 16 39.18 0.32 -0.86
C GLU A 16 38.14 0.15 0.25
N GLU A 17 37.45 1.20 0.61
CA GLU A 17 36.33 1.17 1.57
C GLU A 17 35.21 0.24 1.11
N ILE A 18 34.76 0.38 -0.14
CA ILE A 18 33.72 -0.48 -0.73
C ILE A 18 34.20 -1.93 -0.74
N LYS A 19 35.44 -2.18 -1.10
CA LYS A 19 36.02 -3.52 -1.16
C LYS A 19 36.06 -4.16 0.22
N GLN A 20 36.57 -3.47 1.23
CA GLN A 20 36.63 -3.96 2.61
C GLN A 20 35.24 -4.28 3.15
N ARG A 21 34.26 -3.42 2.85
CA ARG A 21 32.87 -3.64 3.25
C ARG A 21 32.27 -4.86 2.55
N LEU A 22 32.52 -5.06 1.24
CA LEU A 22 32.06 -6.23 0.49
C LEU A 22 32.67 -7.52 1.02
N ASP A 23 34.01 -7.54 1.23
CA ASP A 23 34.70 -8.71 1.73
C ASP A 23 34.20 -9.10 3.12
N PHE A 24 33.99 -8.13 4.02
CA PHE A 24 33.43 -8.34 5.34
C PHE A 24 32.01 -8.92 5.27
N GLU A 25 31.11 -8.33 4.46
CA GLU A 25 29.74 -8.81 4.36
C GLU A 25 29.66 -10.21 3.74
N LEU A 26 30.46 -10.49 2.70
CA LEU A 26 30.53 -11.81 2.07
C LEU A 26 31.02 -12.88 3.04
N GLU A 27 32.03 -12.57 3.86
CA GLU A 27 32.53 -13.47 4.91
C GLU A 27 31.46 -13.78 5.94
N VAL A 28 30.74 -12.76 6.43
CA VAL A 28 29.65 -12.96 7.39
C VAL A 28 28.51 -13.79 6.80
N ILE A 29 28.09 -13.50 5.56
CA ILE A 29 27.04 -14.25 4.88
C ILE A 29 27.44 -15.71 4.68
N ALA A 30 28.71 -15.98 4.32
CA ALA A 30 29.23 -17.33 4.14
C ALA A 30 29.28 -18.10 5.48
N ASN A 31 29.84 -17.47 6.53
CA ASN A 31 29.98 -18.09 7.84
C ASN A 31 28.65 -18.38 8.55
N THR A 32 27.62 -17.57 8.27
CA THR A 32 26.27 -17.78 8.79
C THR A 32 25.42 -18.76 7.98
N GLY A 33 25.91 -19.23 6.82
CA GLY A 33 25.23 -20.26 6.01
C GLY A 33 24.13 -19.74 5.09
N TYR A 34 24.04 -18.44 4.83
CA TYR A 34 22.96 -17.82 4.02
C TYR A 34 23.28 -17.46 2.56
N PRO A 35 24.37 -17.91 1.90
CA PRO A 35 24.57 -17.60 0.48
C PRO A 35 23.42 -18.04 -0.40
N GLY A 36 22.85 -19.24 -0.15
CA GLY A 36 21.69 -19.78 -0.88
C GLY A 36 20.46 -18.89 -0.79
N TYR A 37 20.18 -18.33 0.39
CA TYR A 37 19.08 -17.41 0.61
C TYR A 37 19.22 -16.13 -0.25
N PHE A 38 20.39 -15.51 -0.24
CA PHE A 38 20.65 -14.34 -1.08
C PHE A 38 20.49 -14.64 -2.58
N LEU A 39 20.92 -15.82 -3.03
CA LEU A 39 20.78 -16.25 -4.43
C LEU A 39 19.30 -16.47 -4.81
N ILE A 40 18.51 -17.09 -3.94
CA ILE A 40 17.05 -17.27 -4.16
C ILE A 40 16.38 -15.90 -4.29
N VAL A 41 16.64 -14.99 -3.35
CA VAL A 41 16.02 -13.65 -3.36
C VAL A 41 16.45 -12.85 -4.60
N GLN A 42 17.74 -12.91 -4.96
CA GLN A 42 18.25 -12.26 -6.17
C GLN A 42 17.57 -12.78 -7.44
N ASP A 43 17.38 -14.09 -7.54
CA ASP A 43 16.74 -14.72 -8.67
C ASP A 43 15.25 -14.31 -8.79
N LEU A 44 14.52 -14.31 -7.68
CA LEU A 44 13.12 -13.88 -7.65
C LEU A 44 12.94 -12.44 -8.12
N ILE A 45 13.84 -11.55 -7.69
CA ILE A 45 13.80 -10.13 -8.06
C ILE A 45 14.18 -9.94 -9.54
N ALA A 46 15.19 -10.68 -10.03
CA ALA A 46 15.57 -10.66 -11.44
C ALA A 46 14.41 -11.14 -12.31
N ALA A 47 13.81 -12.29 -11.99
CA ALA A 47 12.66 -12.83 -12.70
C ALA A 47 11.46 -11.87 -12.70
N ALA A 48 11.17 -11.21 -11.57
CA ALA A 48 10.11 -10.22 -11.50
C ALA A 48 10.33 -9.07 -12.49
N ARG A 49 11.57 -8.55 -12.56
CA ARG A 49 11.93 -7.48 -13.52
C ARG A 49 11.80 -7.94 -14.96
N ASP A 50 12.25 -9.14 -15.28
CA ASP A 50 12.15 -9.74 -16.63
C ASP A 50 10.68 -9.95 -17.04
N LEU A 51 9.80 -10.26 -16.08
CA LEU A 51 8.35 -10.36 -16.28
C LEU A 51 7.64 -9.00 -16.35
N GLY A 52 8.38 -7.89 -16.27
CA GLY A 52 7.84 -6.53 -16.26
C GLY A 52 7.07 -6.18 -14.99
N VAL A 53 7.35 -6.88 -13.88
CA VAL A 53 6.80 -6.60 -12.55
C VAL A 53 7.73 -5.63 -11.84
N SER A 54 7.19 -4.52 -11.38
CA SER A 54 7.98 -3.53 -10.64
C SER A 54 8.31 -4.05 -9.25
N VAL A 55 9.54 -3.80 -8.83
CA VAL A 55 10.08 -4.20 -7.52
C VAL A 55 10.46 -2.94 -6.75
N GLY A 56 10.09 -2.86 -5.48
CA GLY A 56 10.45 -1.76 -4.59
C GLY A 56 11.97 -1.67 -4.34
N PRO A 57 12.45 -0.56 -3.78
CA PRO A 57 13.89 -0.32 -3.56
C PRO A 57 14.50 -1.19 -2.44
N GLY A 58 13.69 -2.00 -1.81
CA GLY A 58 13.99 -2.75 -0.59
C GLY A 58 13.22 -2.19 0.60
N ARG A 59 13.23 -2.93 1.70
CA ARG A 59 12.63 -2.52 2.98
C ARG A 59 13.32 -3.18 4.16
N GLY A 60 12.96 -2.78 5.37
CA GLY A 60 13.53 -3.36 6.58
C GLY A 60 15.01 -3.04 6.73
N SER A 61 15.77 -4.01 7.22
CA SER A 61 17.20 -3.88 7.46
C SER A 61 18.07 -4.32 6.27
N ALA A 62 17.52 -5.05 5.31
CA ALA A 62 18.27 -5.57 4.16
C ALA A 62 18.94 -4.48 3.31
N ALA A 63 18.36 -3.26 3.30
CA ALA A 63 18.98 -2.10 2.62
C ALA A 63 20.31 -1.66 3.25
N GLY A 64 20.69 -2.15 4.44
CA GLY A 64 22.01 -1.95 5.04
C GLY A 64 23.14 -2.80 4.44
N SER A 65 22.84 -3.73 3.52
CA SER A 65 23.81 -4.63 2.91
C SER A 65 24.29 -4.14 1.55
N VAL A 66 25.62 -3.95 1.40
CA VAL A 66 26.27 -3.66 0.11
C VAL A 66 26.20 -4.86 -0.82
N VAL A 67 26.25 -6.09 -0.29
CA VAL A 67 26.07 -7.32 -1.07
C VAL A 67 24.66 -7.35 -1.67
N ALA A 68 23.62 -7.07 -0.88
CA ALA A 68 22.23 -6.99 -1.37
C ALA A 68 22.05 -5.91 -2.45
N TYR A 69 22.71 -4.76 -2.29
CA TYR A 69 22.72 -3.69 -3.29
C TYR A 69 23.42 -4.11 -4.59
N CYS A 70 24.59 -4.74 -4.50
CA CYS A 70 25.33 -5.23 -5.66
C CYS A 70 24.60 -6.36 -6.39
N LEU A 71 23.90 -7.23 -5.67
CA LEU A 71 23.06 -8.28 -6.27
C LEU A 71 21.75 -7.75 -6.88
N GLY A 72 21.46 -6.46 -6.71
CA GLY A 72 20.23 -5.85 -7.19
C GLY A 72 18.99 -6.23 -6.35
N ILE A 73 19.19 -6.78 -5.17
CA ILE A 73 18.11 -7.07 -4.21
C ILE A 73 17.53 -5.76 -3.69
N THR A 74 18.38 -4.78 -3.37
CA THR A 74 17.99 -3.43 -2.98
C THR A 74 18.45 -2.40 -4.01
N SER A 75 17.83 -1.22 -4.01
CA SER A 75 18.15 -0.12 -4.93
C SER A 75 18.86 1.05 -4.25
N LEU A 76 19.05 0.99 -2.93
CA LEU A 76 19.68 2.04 -2.14
C LEU A 76 21.14 1.67 -1.84
N ASP A 77 22.04 2.63 -2.05
CA ASP A 77 23.46 2.49 -1.70
C ASP A 77 23.64 2.65 -0.17
N PRO A 78 23.96 1.58 0.56
CA PRO A 78 24.08 1.65 2.01
C PRO A 78 25.29 2.47 2.47
N ILE A 79 26.32 2.64 1.66
CA ILE A 79 27.49 3.47 1.99
C ILE A 79 27.09 4.94 1.93
N LYS A 80 26.43 5.37 0.86
CA LYS A 80 25.97 6.74 0.69
C LYS A 80 25.10 7.24 1.84
N TYR A 81 24.28 6.36 2.42
CA TYR A 81 23.34 6.72 3.50
C TYR A 81 23.81 6.25 4.89
N ASN A 82 25.05 5.80 5.03
CA ASN A 82 25.60 5.29 6.30
C ASN A 82 24.68 4.24 6.95
N LEU A 83 24.25 3.24 6.17
CA LEU A 83 23.40 2.16 6.67
C LEU A 83 24.26 1.00 7.18
N LEU A 84 23.89 0.45 8.34
CA LEU A 84 24.69 -0.57 9.03
C LEU A 84 24.27 -1.99 8.61
N PHE A 85 25.25 -2.78 8.17
CA PHE A 85 25.06 -4.21 7.87
C PHE A 85 24.75 -5.03 9.12
N GLU A 86 25.40 -4.70 10.24
CA GLU A 86 25.25 -5.40 11.52
C GLU A 86 23.81 -5.30 12.07
N ARG A 87 23.05 -4.31 11.62
CA ARG A 87 21.60 -4.21 11.92
C ARG A 87 20.78 -5.26 11.15
N PHE A 88 21.24 -5.67 9.97
CA PHE A 88 20.64 -6.70 9.13
C PHE A 88 21.14 -8.09 9.50
N LEU A 89 22.44 -8.33 9.46
CA LEU A 89 23.07 -9.59 9.79
C LEU A 89 24.28 -9.35 10.69
N ASN A 90 24.24 -9.92 11.90
CA ASN A 90 25.30 -9.74 12.90
C ASN A 90 26.10 -11.02 13.01
N PRO A 91 27.46 -10.95 12.84
CA PRO A 91 28.33 -12.13 12.95
C PRO A 91 28.29 -12.82 14.31
N ASP A 92 28.03 -12.05 15.38
CA ASP A 92 27.98 -12.56 16.75
C ASP A 92 26.63 -13.23 17.11
N ARG A 93 25.69 -13.28 16.14
CA ARG A 93 24.35 -13.80 16.36
C ARG A 93 23.84 -14.60 15.17
N VAL A 94 23.56 -15.88 15.40
CA VAL A 94 22.85 -16.73 14.42
C VAL A 94 21.34 -16.42 14.49
N SER A 95 20.87 -15.53 13.62
CA SER A 95 19.44 -15.33 13.38
C SER A 95 19.23 -15.28 11.87
N MET A 96 18.15 -15.90 11.41
CA MET A 96 17.78 -15.86 10.00
C MET A 96 17.65 -14.42 9.51
N PRO A 97 18.27 -14.07 8.36
CA PRO A 97 18.03 -12.79 7.71
C PRO A 97 16.60 -12.74 7.18
N ASP A 98 15.97 -11.58 7.27
CA ASP A 98 14.63 -11.34 6.75
C ASP A 98 14.71 -10.30 5.63
N ILE A 99 14.48 -10.75 4.40
CA ILE A 99 14.45 -9.90 3.20
C ILE A 99 13.03 -9.88 2.67
N ASP A 100 12.29 -8.88 3.08
CA ASP A 100 10.97 -8.57 2.53
C ASP A 100 11.10 -7.99 1.12
N ILE A 101 10.25 -8.41 0.20
CA ILE A 101 10.24 -7.91 -1.18
C ILE A 101 8.91 -7.25 -1.47
N ASP A 102 8.96 -6.01 -1.91
CA ASP A 102 7.78 -5.28 -2.37
C ASP A 102 7.60 -5.47 -3.88
N PHE A 103 6.52 -6.10 -4.30
CA PHE A 103 6.13 -6.25 -5.70
C PHE A 103 4.93 -5.36 -6.05
N ASP A 104 4.76 -5.08 -7.32
CA ASP A 104 3.53 -4.55 -7.88
C ASP A 104 2.35 -5.50 -7.59
N ASP A 105 1.26 -4.98 -7.01
CA ASP A 105 0.07 -5.76 -6.67
C ASP A 105 -0.46 -6.61 -7.84
N GLU A 106 -0.45 -6.05 -9.05
CA GLU A 106 -0.94 -6.74 -10.25
C GLU A 106 0.05 -7.78 -10.79
N GLY A 107 1.34 -7.55 -10.57
CA GLY A 107 2.41 -8.42 -11.05
C GLY A 107 2.77 -9.56 -10.10
N ARG A 108 2.38 -9.48 -8.83
CA ARG A 108 2.73 -10.45 -7.79
C ARG A 108 2.37 -11.90 -8.16
N GLY A 109 1.19 -12.09 -8.77
CA GLY A 109 0.75 -13.41 -9.24
C GLY A 109 1.71 -14.05 -10.24
N LYS A 110 2.25 -13.27 -11.17
CA LYS A 110 3.23 -13.74 -12.17
C LYS A 110 4.53 -14.23 -11.53
N VAL A 111 4.96 -13.56 -10.45
CA VAL A 111 6.17 -13.97 -9.71
C VAL A 111 5.90 -15.26 -8.96
N LEU A 112 4.73 -15.43 -8.38
CA LEU A 112 4.33 -16.68 -7.73
C LEU A 112 4.29 -17.84 -8.73
N ASP A 113 3.72 -17.62 -9.91
CA ASP A 113 3.70 -18.62 -11.01
C ASP A 113 5.12 -19.02 -11.43
N TYR A 114 6.04 -18.04 -11.50
CA TYR A 114 7.45 -18.31 -11.76
C TYR A 114 8.07 -19.22 -10.70
N VAL A 115 7.83 -18.93 -9.41
CA VAL A 115 8.32 -19.71 -8.27
C VAL A 115 7.83 -21.17 -8.36
N ILE A 116 6.53 -21.35 -8.59
CA ILE A 116 5.91 -22.66 -8.72
C ILE A 116 6.51 -23.43 -9.91
N LYS A 117 6.67 -22.76 -11.04
CA LYS A 117 7.27 -23.37 -12.25
C LYS A 117 8.72 -23.78 -12.02
N LYS A 118 9.49 -22.99 -11.25
CA LYS A 118 10.91 -23.22 -11.00
C LYS A 118 11.18 -24.31 -9.98
N TYR A 119 10.47 -24.29 -8.87
CA TYR A 119 10.72 -25.19 -7.73
C TYR A 119 9.77 -26.39 -7.70
N GLY A 120 8.61 -26.31 -8.32
CA GLY A 120 7.57 -27.34 -8.31
C GLY A 120 6.45 -27.05 -7.31
N THR A 121 5.27 -27.61 -7.60
CA THR A 121 4.06 -27.47 -6.76
C THR A 121 4.21 -28.11 -5.38
N ASP A 122 5.02 -29.15 -5.28
CA ASP A 122 5.23 -29.90 -4.02
C ASP A 122 6.26 -29.24 -3.09
N GLN A 123 7.02 -28.28 -3.58
CA GLN A 123 8.07 -27.56 -2.83
C GLN A 123 7.68 -26.11 -2.46
N VAL A 124 6.51 -25.65 -2.91
CA VAL A 124 6.05 -24.27 -2.69
C VAL A 124 4.72 -24.29 -1.96
N ALA A 125 4.63 -23.54 -0.85
CA ALA A 125 3.38 -23.40 -0.12
C ALA A 125 3.14 -21.97 0.37
N GLN A 126 1.87 -21.64 0.59
CA GLN A 126 1.46 -20.44 1.32
C GLN A 126 1.41 -20.74 2.83
N ILE A 127 1.44 -19.68 3.63
CA ILE A 127 1.35 -19.79 5.09
C ILE A 127 -0.12 -19.66 5.52
N ILE A 128 -0.57 -20.50 6.46
CA ILE A 128 -1.90 -20.38 7.03
C ILE A 128 -2.01 -19.14 7.94
N THR A 129 -3.20 -18.61 8.03
CA THR A 129 -3.57 -17.65 9.07
C THR A 129 -4.76 -18.15 9.85
N TYR A 130 -4.71 -17.99 11.17
CA TYR A 130 -5.80 -18.34 12.07
C TYR A 130 -6.53 -17.06 12.48
N GLY A 131 -7.72 -16.85 11.92
CA GLY A 131 -8.60 -15.76 12.31
C GLY A 131 -9.16 -16.00 13.71
N LYS A 132 -8.89 -15.07 14.64
CA LYS A 132 -9.42 -15.10 16.01
C LYS A 132 -10.64 -14.19 16.13
N MET A 133 -11.55 -14.55 17.01
CA MET A 133 -12.66 -13.68 17.37
C MET A 133 -12.14 -12.48 18.16
N ALA A 134 -12.17 -11.31 17.55
CA ALA A 134 -11.87 -10.05 18.24
C ALA A 134 -13.13 -9.52 18.93
N ALA A 135 -13.00 -8.61 19.88
CA ALA A 135 -14.09 -8.07 20.69
C ALA A 135 -15.37 -7.75 19.91
N LYS A 136 -15.25 -6.95 18.85
CA LYS A 136 -16.42 -6.53 18.02
C LYS A 136 -17.02 -7.68 17.22
N SER A 137 -16.22 -8.63 16.74
CA SER A 137 -16.73 -9.81 16.03
C SER A 137 -17.36 -10.80 16.99
N SER A 138 -16.81 -11.00 18.19
CA SER A 138 -17.39 -11.85 19.23
C SER A 138 -18.80 -11.37 19.57
N ILE A 139 -18.98 -10.06 19.81
CA ILE A 139 -20.31 -9.47 20.10
C ILE A 139 -21.29 -9.73 18.93
N ARG A 140 -20.85 -9.50 17.68
CA ARG A 140 -21.74 -9.66 16.52
C ARG A 140 -22.13 -11.11 16.28
N ASP A 141 -21.19 -12.03 16.41
CA ASP A 141 -21.46 -13.46 16.21
C ASP A 141 -22.32 -14.04 17.35
N THR A 142 -22.05 -13.66 18.60
CA THR A 142 -22.84 -14.06 19.77
C THR A 142 -24.25 -13.47 19.69
N GLY A 143 -24.38 -12.17 19.37
CA GLY A 143 -25.67 -11.52 19.22
C GLY A 143 -26.53 -12.17 18.13
N ARG A 144 -25.94 -12.62 17.03
CA ARG A 144 -26.63 -13.36 15.98
C ARG A 144 -27.14 -14.72 16.47
N VAL A 145 -26.34 -15.43 17.28
CA VAL A 145 -26.72 -16.76 17.81
C VAL A 145 -27.80 -16.65 18.87
N LEU A 146 -27.79 -15.58 19.65
CA LEU A 146 -28.76 -15.32 20.70
C LEU A 146 -30.00 -14.52 20.21
N ASP A 147 -30.11 -14.30 18.91
CA ASP A 147 -31.20 -13.53 18.27
C ASP A 147 -31.33 -12.07 18.77
N LEU A 148 -30.25 -11.45 19.23
CA LEU A 148 -30.22 -10.01 19.48
C LEU A 148 -30.30 -9.26 18.13
N SER A 149 -31.11 -8.20 18.05
CA SER A 149 -31.30 -7.47 16.80
C SER A 149 -29.98 -6.93 16.23
N LEU A 150 -29.85 -6.94 14.88
CA LEU A 150 -28.65 -6.47 14.20
C LEU A 150 -28.31 -5.02 14.56
N GLY A 151 -29.32 -4.15 14.69
CA GLY A 151 -29.15 -2.75 15.05
C GLY A 151 -28.57 -2.57 16.46
N GLU A 152 -29.09 -3.34 17.42
CA GLU A 152 -28.64 -3.29 18.80
C GLU A 152 -27.24 -3.91 18.96
N THR A 153 -27.02 -5.05 18.33
CA THR A 153 -25.72 -5.71 18.29
C THR A 153 -24.63 -4.77 17.73
N ASP A 154 -24.93 -4.06 16.65
CA ASP A 154 -24.01 -3.11 16.02
C ASP A 154 -23.78 -1.86 16.88
N ARG A 155 -24.81 -1.38 17.58
CA ARG A 155 -24.72 -0.30 18.57
C ARG A 155 -23.75 -0.68 19.69
N ILE A 156 -23.91 -1.85 20.28
CA ILE A 156 -23.04 -2.35 21.35
C ILE A 156 -21.61 -2.54 20.85
N ALA A 157 -21.41 -3.16 19.69
CA ALA A 157 -20.07 -3.37 19.12
C ALA A 157 -19.33 -2.05 18.81
N LYS A 158 -20.03 -0.96 18.51
CA LYS A 158 -19.44 0.37 18.28
C LYS A 158 -18.92 1.01 19.57
N LEU A 159 -19.48 0.67 20.72
CA LEU A 159 -19.01 1.18 22.03
C LEU A 159 -17.63 0.62 22.44
N VAL A 160 -17.19 -0.48 21.82
CA VAL A 160 -15.93 -1.15 22.19
C VAL A 160 -14.74 -0.37 21.62
N PRO A 161 -13.83 0.15 22.45
CA PRO A 161 -12.56 0.72 22.01
C PRO A 161 -11.62 -0.38 21.47
N ASN A 162 -10.41 -0.01 21.08
CA ASN A 162 -9.41 -0.98 20.59
C ASN A 162 -8.76 -1.75 21.76
N MET A 163 -9.56 -2.47 22.54
CA MET A 163 -9.17 -3.23 23.71
C MET A 163 -9.92 -4.55 23.79
N LYS A 164 -9.38 -5.51 24.56
CA LYS A 164 -10.06 -6.78 24.85
C LYS A 164 -11.24 -6.57 25.80
N LEU A 165 -12.33 -7.32 25.63
CA LEU A 165 -13.52 -7.24 26.47
C LEU A 165 -13.20 -7.52 27.94
N ASN A 166 -12.44 -8.55 28.24
CA ASN A 166 -12.01 -8.87 29.60
C ASN A 166 -11.28 -7.69 30.25
N SER A 167 -10.33 -7.04 29.55
CA SER A 167 -9.63 -5.85 30.07
C SER A 167 -10.57 -4.68 30.34
N ILE A 168 -11.57 -4.49 29.49
CA ILE A 168 -12.59 -3.45 29.64
C ILE A 168 -13.44 -3.71 30.88
N PHE A 169 -13.95 -4.93 31.05
CA PHE A 169 -14.89 -5.25 32.13
C PHE A 169 -14.21 -5.32 33.51
N GLN A 170 -12.93 -5.70 33.56
CA GLN A 170 -12.13 -5.71 34.79
C GLN A 170 -11.57 -4.34 35.20
N MET A 171 -11.50 -3.37 34.28
CA MET A 171 -10.93 -2.04 34.53
C MET A 171 -11.70 -1.30 35.59
N LYS A 172 -11.00 -0.77 36.62
CA LYS A 172 -11.60 0.02 37.70
C LYS A 172 -11.88 1.46 37.25
N ASN A 173 -12.79 2.15 37.96
CA ASN A 173 -13.20 3.51 37.56
C ASN A 173 -12.01 4.52 37.55
N ASP A 174 -11.02 4.37 38.40
CA ASP A 174 -9.85 5.24 38.41
C ASP A 174 -8.93 4.96 37.22
N GLU A 175 -8.77 3.69 36.83
CA GLU A 175 -8.05 3.29 35.65
C GLU A 175 -8.75 3.77 34.37
N MET A 176 -10.09 3.74 34.35
CA MET A 176 -10.86 4.29 33.22
C MET A 176 -10.58 5.78 33.03
N LYS A 177 -10.53 6.56 34.11
CA LYS A 177 -10.24 8.00 34.05
C LYS A 177 -8.82 8.31 33.62
N GLN A 178 -7.86 7.44 33.92
CA GLN A 178 -6.46 7.60 33.54
C GLN A 178 -6.19 7.18 32.08
N ASN A 179 -6.79 6.09 31.65
CA ASN A 179 -6.47 5.42 30.37
C ASN A 179 -7.39 5.80 29.21
N LEU A 180 -8.60 6.27 29.48
CA LEU A 180 -9.61 6.59 28.47
C LEU A 180 -9.94 8.09 28.48
N ARG A 181 -10.16 8.67 27.31
CA ARG A 181 -10.45 10.10 27.17
C ARG A 181 -11.72 10.34 26.35
N GLY A 182 -12.45 11.39 26.72
CA GLY A 182 -13.59 11.88 25.95
C GLY A 182 -14.65 10.81 25.67
N GLU A 183 -14.88 10.56 24.39
CA GLU A 183 -15.90 9.63 23.91
C GLU A 183 -15.64 8.18 24.32
N GLU A 184 -14.37 7.74 24.35
CA GLU A 184 -14.02 6.37 24.77
C GLU A 184 -14.42 6.08 26.21
N TYR A 185 -14.22 7.04 27.12
CA TYR A 185 -14.64 6.89 28.53
C TYR A 185 -16.17 6.72 28.63
N SER A 186 -16.93 7.55 27.91
CA SER A 186 -18.39 7.47 27.86
C SER A 186 -18.86 6.14 27.29
N ASN A 187 -18.25 5.69 26.21
CA ASN A 187 -18.59 4.45 25.54
C ASN A 187 -18.34 3.23 26.43
N VAL A 188 -17.17 3.18 27.09
CA VAL A 188 -16.82 2.08 28.01
C VAL A 188 -17.73 2.07 29.24
N LYS A 189 -18.11 3.23 29.76
CA LYS A 189 -19.10 3.31 30.88
C LYS A 189 -20.44 2.70 30.46
N GLN A 190 -20.96 3.10 29.30
CA GLN A 190 -22.21 2.56 28.75
C GLN A 190 -22.10 1.06 28.46
N LEU A 191 -20.96 0.60 27.95
CA LEU A 191 -20.73 -0.84 27.68
C LEU A 191 -20.78 -1.66 28.97
N LYS A 192 -20.21 -1.13 30.09
CA LYS A 192 -20.26 -1.79 31.41
C LYS A 192 -21.67 -1.80 32.00
N GLU A 193 -22.46 -0.77 31.77
CA GLU A 193 -23.87 -0.74 32.16
C GLU A 193 -24.66 -1.85 31.44
N VAL A 194 -24.47 -2.01 30.12
CA VAL A 194 -25.06 -3.11 29.36
C VAL A 194 -24.56 -4.47 29.83
N TYR A 195 -23.25 -4.63 30.10
CA TYR A 195 -22.68 -5.89 30.60
C TYR A 195 -23.31 -6.33 31.95
N SER A 196 -23.63 -5.36 32.78
CA SER A 196 -24.24 -5.60 34.11
C SER A 196 -25.75 -5.81 34.07
N SER A 197 -26.38 -5.62 32.90
CA SER A 197 -27.82 -5.86 32.76
C SER A 197 -28.13 -7.36 32.73
N ASN A 198 -29.38 -7.71 33.16
CA ASN A 198 -29.85 -9.09 33.14
C ASN A 198 -30.75 -9.37 31.93
N ASP A 199 -30.58 -8.60 30.87
CA ASP A 199 -31.26 -8.77 29.59
C ASP A 199 -30.42 -9.52 28.56
N LEU A 200 -30.97 -9.71 27.38
CA LEU A 200 -30.32 -10.41 26.26
C LEU A 200 -29.03 -9.72 25.83
N ALA A 201 -28.94 -8.39 25.93
CA ALA A 201 -27.73 -7.64 25.57
C ALA A 201 -26.59 -7.89 26.59
N GLY A 202 -26.91 -7.92 27.90
CA GLY A 202 -25.94 -8.28 28.92
C GLY A 202 -25.45 -9.72 28.80
N GLU A 203 -26.36 -10.67 28.52
CA GLU A 203 -25.99 -12.06 28.26
C GLU A 203 -25.10 -12.19 27.01
N THR A 204 -25.43 -11.47 25.94
CA THR A 204 -24.60 -11.43 24.73
C THR A 204 -23.17 -10.98 25.01
N LEU A 205 -22.98 -9.95 25.84
CA LEU A 205 -21.63 -9.47 26.19
C LEU A 205 -20.86 -10.46 27.05
N LYS A 206 -21.52 -11.16 27.99
CA LYS A 206 -20.87 -12.18 28.84
C LYS A 206 -20.40 -13.37 28.00
N GLN A 207 -21.23 -13.84 27.07
CA GLN A 207 -20.83 -14.91 26.15
C GLN A 207 -19.76 -14.44 25.15
N ALA A 208 -19.84 -13.21 24.67
CA ALA A 208 -18.84 -12.65 23.77
C ALA A 208 -17.45 -12.52 24.43
N GLU A 209 -17.40 -12.18 25.72
CA GLU A 209 -16.17 -12.13 26.50
C GLU A 209 -15.48 -13.50 26.59
N ILE A 210 -16.27 -14.58 26.80
CA ILE A 210 -15.76 -15.95 26.85
C ILE A 210 -15.23 -16.39 25.49
N LEU A 211 -15.89 -16.00 24.39
CA LEU A 211 -15.51 -16.39 23.04
C LEU A 211 -14.38 -15.57 22.46
N GLU A 212 -14.09 -14.38 23.01
CA GLU A 212 -13.01 -13.55 22.51
C GLU A 212 -11.66 -14.26 22.55
N GLY A 213 -10.93 -14.22 21.45
CA GLY A 213 -9.65 -14.88 21.29
C GLY A 213 -9.72 -16.33 20.77
N SER A 214 -10.92 -16.94 20.75
CA SER A 214 -11.12 -18.26 20.15
C SER A 214 -10.88 -18.25 18.65
N LEU A 215 -10.46 -19.37 18.07
CA LEU A 215 -10.29 -19.51 16.63
C LEU A 215 -11.65 -19.49 15.94
N ARG A 216 -11.76 -18.73 14.86
CA ARG A 216 -12.99 -18.55 14.09
C ARG A 216 -12.92 -19.22 12.72
N ASN A 217 -11.86 -18.95 12.00
CA ASN A 217 -11.63 -19.46 10.65
C ASN A 217 -10.14 -19.57 10.34
N THR A 218 -9.84 -20.24 9.26
CA THR A 218 -8.52 -20.25 8.64
C THR A 218 -8.56 -19.44 7.35
N GLY A 219 -7.43 -18.85 7.01
CA GLY A 219 -7.18 -18.15 5.75
C GLY A 219 -5.74 -18.40 5.31
N THR A 220 -5.35 -17.80 4.21
CA THR A 220 -3.97 -17.76 3.73
C THR A 220 -3.31 -16.44 4.09
N HIS A 221 -2.04 -16.48 4.45
CA HIS A 221 -1.23 -15.28 4.68
C HIS A 221 -1.12 -14.48 3.38
N ALA A 222 -1.36 -13.18 3.45
CA ALA A 222 -1.43 -12.35 2.26
C ALA A 222 -0.12 -12.30 1.46
N CYS A 223 1.03 -12.51 2.10
CA CYS A 223 2.34 -12.24 1.52
C CYS A 223 3.30 -13.44 1.59
N GLY A 224 3.26 -14.23 2.67
CA GLY A 224 4.25 -15.25 2.98
C GLY A 224 4.18 -16.47 2.05
N VAL A 225 5.31 -16.79 1.45
CA VAL A 225 5.53 -17.98 0.62
C VAL A 225 6.69 -18.78 1.21
N ILE A 226 6.54 -20.07 1.29
CA ILE A 226 7.55 -21.02 1.73
C ILE A 226 8.09 -21.75 0.52
N ILE A 227 9.42 -21.92 0.47
CA ILE A 227 10.12 -22.73 -0.53
C ILE A 227 10.98 -23.75 0.22
N THR A 228 10.82 -25.02 -0.09
CA THR A 228 11.57 -26.14 0.52
C THR A 228 12.49 -26.79 -0.49
N PRO A 229 13.60 -27.40 -0.05
CA PRO A 229 14.52 -28.11 -0.94
C PRO A 229 13.92 -29.41 -1.52
N ASP A 230 13.00 -30.03 -0.79
CA ASP A 230 12.28 -31.24 -1.17
C ASP A 230 10.78 -31.07 -0.90
N ASP A 231 10.00 -32.13 -1.02
CA ASP A 231 8.56 -32.13 -0.79
C ASP A 231 8.22 -31.51 0.58
N ILE A 232 7.38 -30.50 0.59
CA ILE A 232 7.04 -29.75 1.81
C ILE A 232 6.37 -30.61 2.89
N ARG A 233 5.74 -31.72 2.49
CA ARG A 233 5.09 -32.67 3.41
C ARG A 233 6.08 -33.40 4.32
N GLU A 234 7.36 -33.41 3.95
CA GLU A 234 8.42 -33.97 4.79
C GLU A 234 8.85 -33.01 5.91
N PHE A 235 8.52 -31.73 5.80
CA PHE A 235 8.93 -30.70 6.74
C PHE A 235 7.81 -30.26 7.68
N VAL A 236 6.57 -30.09 7.15
CA VAL A 236 5.43 -29.57 7.92
C VAL A 236 4.12 -30.17 7.44
N PRO A 237 3.12 -30.27 8.35
CA PRO A 237 1.76 -30.62 7.94
C PRO A 237 1.18 -29.53 7.04
N ILE A 238 0.45 -29.96 6.01
CA ILE A 238 -0.15 -29.10 5.01
C ILE A 238 -1.67 -29.25 4.97
N THR A 239 -2.32 -28.25 4.34
CA THR A 239 -3.73 -28.28 3.94
C THR A 239 -3.88 -27.67 2.55
N VAL A 240 -5.08 -27.71 1.98
CA VAL A 240 -5.42 -27.08 0.70
C VAL A 240 -6.39 -25.93 0.97
N ALA A 241 -6.13 -24.76 0.40
CA ALA A 241 -7.07 -23.64 0.48
C ALA A 241 -8.22 -23.83 -0.52
N LYS A 242 -9.42 -23.30 -0.21
CA LYS A 242 -10.61 -23.41 -1.07
C LYS A 242 -10.40 -22.77 -2.46
N ASP A 243 -9.58 -21.73 -2.54
CA ASP A 243 -9.43 -20.87 -3.71
C ASP A 243 -8.01 -20.92 -4.31
N SER A 244 -7.21 -21.93 -4.00
CA SER A 244 -5.83 -22.09 -4.48
C SER A 244 -5.47 -23.54 -4.66
N ASP A 245 -4.78 -23.85 -5.76
CA ASP A 245 -4.21 -25.19 -6.01
C ASP A 245 -2.89 -25.41 -5.25
N LEU A 246 -2.40 -24.38 -4.53
CA LEU A 246 -1.18 -24.48 -3.73
C LEU A 246 -1.44 -25.08 -2.37
N TYR A 247 -0.45 -25.80 -1.87
CA TYR A 247 -0.41 -26.22 -0.48
C TYR A 247 -0.35 -25.00 0.46
N VAL A 248 -0.94 -25.18 1.65
CA VAL A 248 -0.90 -24.20 2.73
C VAL A 248 -0.34 -24.88 3.96
N THR A 249 0.69 -24.34 4.59
CA THR A 249 1.25 -24.90 5.83
C THR A 249 0.23 -24.82 6.95
N GLN A 250 0.17 -25.81 7.84
CA GLN A 250 -0.66 -25.74 9.06
C GLN A 250 0.04 -25.02 10.21
N TYR A 251 1.30 -24.69 10.07
CA TYR A 251 2.00 -23.77 10.96
C TYR A 251 1.83 -22.34 10.45
N ASP A 252 1.43 -21.44 11.33
CA ASP A 252 1.25 -20.03 11.01
C ASP A 252 2.58 -19.27 11.04
N ASN A 253 2.52 -17.97 10.69
CA ASN A 253 3.68 -17.10 10.63
C ASN A 253 4.47 -16.99 11.95
N SER A 254 3.88 -17.34 13.09
CA SER A 254 4.55 -17.25 14.40
C SER A 254 5.49 -18.42 14.69
N VAL A 255 5.27 -19.56 14.05
CA VAL A 255 6.01 -20.82 14.32
C VAL A 255 6.73 -21.40 13.10
N VAL A 256 6.38 -20.97 11.88
CA VAL A 256 6.93 -21.52 10.64
C VAL A 256 8.46 -21.40 10.55
N GLU A 257 9.03 -20.31 11.02
CA GLU A 257 10.48 -20.09 11.07
C GLU A 257 11.15 -20.97 12.13
N GLN A 258 10.48 -21.20 13.27
CA GLN A 258 10.99 -22.10 14.31
C GLN A 258 11.01 -23.56 13.85
N ALA A 259 10.14 -23.92 12.90
CA ALA A 259 10.16 -25.21 12.22
C ALA A 259 11.28 -25.35 11.19
N GLY A 260 12.15 -24.34 11.02
CA GLY A 260 13.29 -24.34 10.11
C GLY A 260 12.94 -24.00 8.66
N LEU A 261 11.74 -23.48 8.40
CA LEU A 261 11.31 -23.14 7.04
C LEU A 261 11.69 -21.71 6.68
N LEU A 262 12.12 -21.54 5.42
CA LEU A 262 12.45 -20.26 4.85
C LEU A 262 11.18 -19.58 4.34
N LYS A 263 10.79 -18.48 5.01
CA LYS A 263 9.70 -17.62 4.59
C LYS A 263 10.24 -16.47 3.73
N ILE A 264 9.54 -16.16 2.65
CA ILE A 264 9.78 -14.99 1.81
C ILE A 264 8.47 -14.22 1.71
N ASP A 265 8.47 -12.94 2.10
CA ASP A 265 7.29 -12.09 2.06
C ASP A 265 7.19 -11.33 0.73
N PHE A 266 6.17 -11.65 -0.07
CA PHE A 266 5.80 -10.98 -1.32
C PHE A 266 4.74 -9.92 -1.02
N LEU A 267 5.19 -8.71 -0.73
CA LEU A 267 4.31 -7.60 -0.36
C LEU A 267 3.83 -6.85 -1.60
N GLY A 268 2.58 -6.38 -1.58
CA GLY A 268 2.02 -5.59 -2.67
C GLY A 268 2.19 -4.08 -2.42
N LEU A 269 2.74 -3.36 -3.39
CA LEU A 269 2.78 -1.89 -3.41
C LEU A 269 1.93 -1.33 -4.56
N LYS A 270 1.04 -0.41 -4.22
CA LYS A 270 0.14 0.27 -5.19
C LYS A 270 0.80 1.49 -5.84
N THR A 271 2.02 1.39 -6.34
CA THR A 271 2.77 2.56 -6.82
C THR A 271 3.24 2.40 -8.26
N LEU A 272 2.36 2.60 -9.29
CA LEU A 272 2.83 2.47 -10.66
C LEU A 272 2.22 3.45 -11.66
N THR A 273 2.85 4.62 -11.72
CA THR A 273 2.56 5.67 -12.69
C THR A 273 3.43 5.56 -13.96
N VAL A 274 4.59 4.90 -13.87
CA VAL A 274 5.61 4.88 -14.92
C VAL A 274 5.08 4.35 -16.26
N LYS A 275 4.18 3.35 -16.23
CA LYS A 275 3.58 2.79 -17.45
C LYS A 275 2.74 3.80 -18.23
N LEU A 276 1.98 4.67 -17.53
CA LEU A 276 1.19 5.72 -18.18
C LEU A 276 2.07 6.79 -18.80
N ILE A 277 3.16 7.18 -18.13
CA ILE A 277 4.12 8.14 -18.64
C ILE A 277 4.81 7.59 -19.91
N LYS A 278 5.23 6.33 -19.89
CA LYS A 278 5.79 5.67 -21.07
C LYS A 278 4.82 5.66 -22.24
N TYR A 279 3.55 5.38 -21.96
CA TYR A 279 2.52 5.36 -23.00
C TYR A 279 2.27 6.76 -23.59
N ASN A 280 2.07 7.77 -22.75
CA ASN A 280 1.69 9.12 -23.18
C ASN A 280 2.88 9.91 -23.76
N HIS A 281 4.02 9.88 -23.07
CA HIS A 281 5.17 10.74 -23.40
C HIS A 281 6.27 10.01 -24.18
N LYS A 282 6.16 8.69 -24.36
CA LYS A 282 7.20 7.84 -24.98
C LYS A 282 8.55 7.87 -24.26
N ILE A 283 8.53 8.21 -22.96
CA ILE A 283 9.70 8.29 -22.09
C ILE A 283 9.75 7.03 -21.22
N ASP A 284 10.89 6.36 -21.21
CA ASP A 284 11.16 5.23 -20.31
C ASP A 284 11.87 5.75 -19.07
N LEU A 285 11.11 5.89 -17.98
CA LEU A 285 11.63 6.41 -16.72
C LEU A 285 12.08 5.25 -15.82
N ASP A 286 13.31 5.37 -15.29
CA ASP A 286 13.76 4.56 -14.17
C ASP A 286 13.68 5.38 -12.87
N PRO A 287 12.73 5.09 -11.98
CA PRO A 287 12.59 5.83 -10.71
C PRO A 287 13.85 5.81 -9.83
N ASN A 288 14.73 4.82 -10.02
CA ASN A 288 15.97 4.73 -9.25
C ASN A 288 17.03 5.75 -9.69
N GLN A 289 16.83 6.40 -10.82
CA GLN A 289 17.74 7.43 -11.36
C GLN A 289 17.22 8.86 -11.13
N PHE A 290 16.14 9.04 -10.40
CA PHE A 290 15.65 10.40 -10.12
C PHE A 290 16.65 11.19 -9.27
N PRO A 291 16.96 12.45 -9.65
CA PRO A 291 17.84 13.29 -8.86
C PRO A 291 17.22 13.60 -7.49
N LEU A 292 18.02 13.47 -6.42
CA LEU A 292 17.55 13.69 -5.04
C LEU A 292 17.64 15.15 -4.58
N ASP A 293 18.00 16.03 -5.47
CA ASP A 293 18.13 17.49 -5.28
C ASP A 293 17.14 18.28 -6.15
N ASP A 294 16.11 17.61 -6.70
CA ASP A 294 15.12 18.24 -7.56
C ASP A 294 14.27 19.25 -6.80
N GLN A 295 14.48 20.52 -7.11
CA GLN A 295 13.82 21.64 -6.44
C GLN A 295 12.29 21.61 -6.60
N LYS A 296 11.79 21.15 -7.75
CA LYS A 296 10.34 21.06 -8.01
C LYS A 296 9.67 20.05 -7.07
N THR A 297 10.34 18.94 -6.83
CA THR A 297 9.91 17.90 -5.87
C THR A 297 9.95 18.41 -4.43
N PHE A 298 11.04 19.07 -4.02
CA PHE A 298 11.10 19.65 -2.68
C PHE A 298 10.07 20.77 -2.46
N ASN A 299 9.80 21.61 -3.46
CA ASN A 299 8.76 22.62 -3.38
C ASN A 299 7.37 22.02 -3.11
N LEU A 300 7.08 20.85 -3.68
CA LEU A 300 5.84 20.10 -3.41
C LEU A 300 5.74 19.69 -1.93
N PHE A 301 6.82 19.15 -1.36
CA PHE A 301 6.90 18.83 0.08
C PHE A 301 6.76 20.08 0.95
N GLN A 302 7.48 21.16 0.64
CA GLN A 302 7.46 22.42 1.39
C GLN A 302 6.07 23.07 1.41
N ARG A 303 5.28 22.94 0.34
CA ARG A 303 3.89 23.40 0.30
C ARG A 303 2.91 22.44 0.95
N GLY A 304 3.37 21.25 1.38
CA GLY A 304 2.51 20.19 1.93
C GLY A 304 1.48 19.66 0.92
N GLU A 305 1.78 19.70 -0.37
CA GLU A 305 0.93 19.22 -1.47
C GLU A 305 1.08 17.72 -1.70
N THR A 306 1.22 16.98 -0.60
CA THR A 306 1.62 15.58 -0.57
C THR A 306 0.45 14.59 -0.49
N VAL A 307 -0.76 15.01 -0.86
CA VAL A 307 -1.90 14.09 -1.03
C VAL A 307 -1.56 13.04 -2.09
N GLY A 308 -1.77 11.77 -1.76
CA GLY A 308 -1.41 10.65 -2.61
C GLY A 308 0.08 10.28 -2.60
N ILE A 309 0.93 10.99 -1.86
CA ILE A 309 2.36 10.66 -1.73
C ILE A 309 2.56 9.64 -0.62
N PHE A 310 3.18 8.53 -0.96
CA PHE A 310 3.44 7.44 -0.04
C PHE A 310 4.11 7.93 1.26
N GLN A 311 3.53 7.58 2.41
CA GLN A 311 3.96 7.95 3.78
C GLN A 311 3.86 9.44 4.16
N TYR A 312 3.62 10.38 3.21
CA TYR A 312 3.64 11.82 3.49
C TYR A 312 2.27 12.51 3.31
N GLU A 313 1.20 11.74 3.09
CA GLU A 313 -0.11 12.27 2.71
C GLU A 313 -1.00 12.69 3.89
N SER A 314 -0.75 12.20 5.12
CA SER A 314 -1.62 12.47 6.26
C SER A 314 -1.66 13.96 6.60
N LEU A 315 -2.80 14.44 7.10
CA LEU A 315 -3.02 15.85 7.41
C LEU A 315 -1.97 16.43 8.39
N GLY A 316 -1.59 15.64 9.41
CA GLY A 316 -0.57 16.03 10.38
C GLY A 316 0.83 16.10 9.77
N MET A 317 1.20 15.10 8.95
CA MET A 317 2.48 15.10 8.23
C MET A 317 2.59 16.31 7.30
N ARG A 318 1.53 16.62 6.55
CA ARG A 318 1.48 17.77 5.65
C ARG A 318 1.69 19.11 6.37
N ARG A 319 1.19 19.25 7.60
CA ARG A 319 1.43 20.42 8.44
C ARG A 319 2.90 20.52 8.81
N TYR A 320 3.49 19.44 9.35
CA TYR A 320 4.90 19.44 9.73
C TYR A 320 5.84 19.67 8.55
N LEU A 321 5.53 19.16 7.36
CA LEU A 321 6.33 19.41 6.16
C LEU A 321 6.36 20.89 5.76
N LYS A 322 5.25 21.62 5.94
CA LYS A 322 5.20 23.08 5.71
C LYS A 322 6.10 23.86 6.68
N ASP A 323 6.13 23.42 7.94
CA ASP A 323 6.93 24.05 8.97
C ASP A 323 8.41 23.70 8.83
N LEU A 324 8.71 22.45 8.48
CA LEU A 324 10.07 21.93 8.28
C LEU A 324 10.75 22.50 7.05
N LYS A 325 9.99 22.70 5.96
CA LYS A 325 10.52 23.11 4.65
C LYS A 325 11.70 22.23 4.18
N PRO A 326 11.47 20.92 4.00
CA PRO A 326 12.57 19.99 3.66
C PRO A 326 13.24 20.41 2.36
N ASN A 327 14.58 20.35 2.33
CA ASN A 327 15.40 20.71 1.19
C ASN A 327 16.53 19.71 0.91
N VAL A 328 16.66 18.70 1.76
CA VAL A 328 17.57 17.57 1.59
C VAL A 328 16.81 16.25 1.85
N PHE A 329 17.28 15.18 1.26
CA PHE A 329 16.61 13.89 1.37
C PHE A 329 16.60 13.34 2.81
N ASP A 330 17.63 13.65 3.61
CA ASP A 330 17.73 13.26 5.02
C ASP A 330 16.60 13.82 5.89
N ASP A 331 16.08 15.00 5.56
CA ASP A 331 14.90 15.56 6.23
C ASP A 331 13.67 14.65 6.08
N LEU A 332 13.50 14.06 4.89
CA LEU A 332 12.40 13.15 4.61
C LEU A 332 12.58 11.83 5.36
N ILE A 333 13.81 11.31 5.41
CA ILE A 333 14.14 10.09 6.17
C ILE A 333 13.79 10.31 7.66
N ALA A 334 14.24 11.44 8.23
CA ALA A 334 13.99 11.76 9.63
C ALA A 334 12.50 11.95 9.92
N MET A 335 11.76 12.65 9.08
CA MET A 335 10.32 12.85 9.26
C MET A 335 9.53 11.54 9.22
N ASN A 336 9.90 10.61 8.33
CA ASN A 336 9.28 9.30 8.28
C ASN A 336 9.54 8.48 9.57
N ALA A 337 10.69 8.67 10.19
CA ALA A 337 11.03 8.04 11.47
C ALA A 337 10.32 8.70 12.66
N LEU A 338 10.20 10.03 12.68
CA LEU A 338 9.67 10.82 13.80
C LEU A 338 8.14 10.87 13.82
N TYR A 339 7.46 10.83 12.67
CA TYR A 339 6.01 10.98 12.61
C TYR A 339 5.29 9.69 13.02
N ARG A 340 5.33 9.38 14.31
CA ARG A 340 4.70 8.21 14.95
C ARG A 340 4.34 8.53 16.41
N PRO A 341 3.37 7.83 17.00
CA PRO A 341 3.13 7.94 18.44
C PRO A 341 4.42 7.72 19.25
N GLY A 342 4.74 8.66 20.12
CA GLY A 342 5.99 8.70 20.90
C GLY A 342 6.95 9.76 20.36
N PRO A 343 7.69 9.53 19.26
CA PRO A 343 8.69 10.49 18.78
C PRO A 343 8.12 11.78 18.20
N LEU A 344 6.81 11.87 18.05
CA LEU A 344 6.10 13.07 17.56
C LEU A 344 6.42 14.32 18.39
N GLU A 345 6.74 14.17 19.67
CA GLU A 345 7.11 15.26 20.58
C GLU A 345 8.46 15.93 20.21
N TYR A 346 9.34 15.23 19.50
CA TYR A 346 10.63 15.76 19.07
C TYR A 346 10.58 16.57 17.76
N ILE A 347 9.48 16.47 17.01
CA ILE A 347 9.35 17.17 15.70
C ILE A 347 9.47 18.69 15.85
N PRO A 348 8.86 19.36 16.85
CA PRO A 348 9.04 20.80 17.01
C PRO A 348 10.50 21.22 17.17
N SER A 349 11.27 20.56 18.05
CA SER A 349 12.71 20.81 18.21
C SER A 349 13.50 20.49 16.97
N PHE A 350 13.19 19.40 16.26
CA PHE A 350 13.80 19.06 14.98
C PHE A 350 13.63 20.18 13.95
N ILE A 351 12.42 20.72 13.82
CA ILE A 351 12.10 21.85 12.94
C ILE A 351 12.83 23.12 13.38
N SER A 352 12.79 23.44 14.69
CA SER A 352 13.42 24.64 15.24
C SER A 352 14.94 24.65 15.04
N ARG A 353 15.59 23.51 15.26
CA ARG A 353 17.04 23.35 15.04
C ARG A 353 17.42 23.42 13.58
N LYS A 354 16.67 22.76 12.69
CA LYS A 354 16.86 22.87 11.24
C LYS A 354 16.74 24.32 10.77
N ASN A 355 15.73 25.04 11.24
CA ASN A 355 15.45 26.41 10.83
C ASN A 355 16.35 27.45 11.56
N GLY A 356 17.25 27.02 12.46
CA GLY A 356 18.17 27.88 13.19
C GLY A 356 17.54 28.72 14.30
N THR A 357 16.30 28.40 14.72
CA THR A 357 15.61 29.07 15.82
C THR A 357 15.90 28.44 17.19
N GLU A 358 16.43 27.24 17.21
CA GLU A 358 16.97 26.55 18.39
C GLU A 358 18.42 26.11 18.10
N GLU A 359 19.31 26.30 19.08
CA GLU A 359 20.72 25.93 18.93
C GLU A 359 20.88 24.41 18.94
N ILE A 360 21.70 23.87 18.02
CA ILE A 360 22.09 22.46 18.00
C ILE A 360 23.12 22.23 19.10
N ARG A 361 22.85 21.35 20.03
CA ARG A 361 23.75 21.01 21.13
C ARG A 361 24.01 19.51 21.16
N TYR A 362 25.27 19.18 21.47
CA TYR A 362 25.72 17.82 21.69
C TYR A 362 26.25 17.70 23.12
N ASP A 363 25.91 16.63 23.83
CA ASP A 363 26.41 16.38 25.18
C ASP A 363 27.92 16.11 25.21
N LEU A 364 28.44 15.50 24.13
CA LEU A 364 29.86 15.29 23.89
C LEU A 364 30.15 15.67 22.42
N PRO A 365 31.33 16.27 22.13
CA PRO A 365 31.69 16.69 20.79
C PRO A 365 31.67 15.55 19.76
N GLU A 366 32.03 14.34 20.17
CA GLU A 366 32.08 13.14 19.33
C GLU A 366 30.68 12.72 18.84
N MET A 367 29.61 13.17 19.47
CA MET A 367 28.23 12.88 19.06
C MET A 367 27.87 13.62 17.78
N GLU A 368 28.53 14.73 17.44
CA GLU A 368 28.27 15.50 16.22
C GLU A 368 28.41 14.62 14.98
N GLU A 369 29.44 13.77 14.94
CA GLU A 369 29.70 12.87 13.80
C GLU A 369 28.47 12.06 13.39
N PHE A 370 27.64 11.63 14.36
CA PHE A 370 26.50 10.76 14.12
C PHE A 370 25.13 11.45 14.20
N LEU A 371 25.06 12.61 14.85
CA LEU A 371 23.79 13.31 15.09
C LEU A 371 23.63 14.57 14.23
N LYS A 372 24.63 14.97 13.45
CA LYS A 372 24.56 16.15 12.59
C LYS A 372 23.44 16.07 11.58
N GLU A 373 23.22 14.93 10.97
CA GLU A 373 22.14 14.68 9.98
C GLU A 373 20.74 14.81 10.58
N THR A 374 20.62 14.72 11.89
CA THR A 374 19.35 14.82 12.65
C THR A 374 19.33 16.03 13.61
N TYR A 375 20.16 17.03 13.33
CA TYR A 375 20.24 18.30 14.10
C TYR A 375 20.43 18.08 15.60
N GLY A 376 21.27 17.11 15.98
CA GLY A 376 21.58 16.78 17.38
C GLY A 376 20.51 15.97 18.11
N ILE A 377 19.51 15.47 17.41
CA ILE A 377 18.46 14.62 18.00
C ILE A 377 18.73 13.16 17.64
N THR A 378 18.71 12.26 18.60
CA THR A 378 18.77 10.82 18.34
C THR A 378 17.44 10.36 17.74
N VAL A 379 17.46 9.84 16.52
CA VAL A 379 16.28 9.41 15.76
C VAL A 379 16.35 7.92 15.43
N TYR A 380 17.55 7.41 15.14
CA TYR A 380 17.75 6.07 14.62
C TYR A 380 18.41 5.13 15.60
N GLN A 381 18.05 3.85 15.52
CA GLN A 381 18.69 2.77 16.29
C GLN A 381 20.19 2.70 15.95
N GLU A 382 20.55 2.92 14.71
CA GLU A 382 21.90 2.93 14.20
C GLU A 382 22.77 4.01 14.86
N GLN A 383 22.20 5.17 15.18
CA GLN A 383 22.91 6.22 15.92
C GLN A 383 23.31 5.76 17.31
N VAL A 384 22.40 5.09 18.03
CA VAL A 384 22.71 4.53 19.36
C VAL A 384 23.79 3.45 19.26
N MET A 385 23.73 2.59 18.24
CA MET A 385 24.74 1.56 18.02
C MET A 385 26.12 2.18 17.77
N LEU A 386 26.23 3.16 16.90
CA LEU A 386 27.49 3.84 16.57
C LEU A 386 28.03 4.66 17.76
N LEU A 387 27.15 5.39 18.44
CA LEU A 387 27.55 6.17 19.64
C LEU A 387 28.02 5.27 20.78
N SER A 388 27.39 4.12 21.02
CA SER A 388 27.85 3.17 22.03
C SER A 388 29.23 2.61 21.76
N GLN A 389 29.55 2.36 20.47
CA GLN A 389 30.89 1.95 20.05
C GLN A 389 31.89 3.10 20.21
N LYS A 390 31.56 4.30 19.75
CA LYS A 390 32.46 5.47 19.77
C LYS A 390 32.75 5.93 21.19
N LEU A 391 31.72 6.11 22.02
CA LEU A 391 31.85 6.68 23.34
C LEU A 391 32.38 5.67 24.37
N ALA A 392 31.92 4.42 24.30
CA ALA A 392 32.17 3.42 25.34
C ALA A 392 32.95 2.17 24.86
N GLY A 393 33.38 2.12 23.61
CA GLY A 393 34.13 0.99 23.05
C GLY A 393 33.32 -0.31 22.98
N PHE A 394 32.02 -0.24 22.82
CA PHE A 394 31.18 -1.43 22.64
C PHE A 394 31.62 -2.18 21.37
N SER A 395 31.61 -3.50 21.44
CA SER A 395 31.71 -4.32 20.25
C SER A 395 30.47 -4.17 19.36
N LYS A 396 30.54 -4.59 18.09
CA LYS A 396 29.36 -4.63 17.21
C LYS A 396 28.23 -5.47 17.79
N GLY A 397 28.56 -6.60 18.44
CA GLY A 397 27.64 -7.46 19.16
C GLY A 397 26.97 -6.79 20.35
N ASP A 398 27.75 -6.08 21.20
CA ASP A 398 27.20 -5.33 22.35
C ASP A 398 26.28 -4.22 21.90
N ALA A 399 26.64 -3.50 20.83
CA ALA A 399 25.80 -2.43 20.26
C ALA A 399 24.47 -2.96 19.73
N ASP A 400 24.45 -4.11 19.03
CA ASP A 400 23.20 -4.75 18.61
C ASP A 400 22.38 -5.28 19.80
N LEU A 401 23.07 -5.81 20.82
CA LEU A 401 22.40 -6.26 22.05
C LEU A 401 21.72 -5.08 22.77
N LEU A 402 22.38 -3.92 22.87
CA LEU A 402 21.83 -2.69 23.41
C LEU A 402 20.59 -2.25 22.61
N ARG A 403 20.70 -2.16 21.29
CA ARG A 403 19.59 -1.84 20.39
C ARG A 403 18.40 -2.76 20.61
N LYS A 404 18.65 -4.07 20.73
CA LYS A 404 17.59 -5.09 20.94
C LYS A 404 16.93 -4.94 22.32
N ALA A 405 17.75 -4.73 23.37
CA ALA A 405 17.26 -4.51 24.72
C ALA A 405 16.34 -3.27 24.76
N MET A 406 16.76 -2.19 24.09
CA MET A 406 15.96 -0.98 23.95
C MET A 406 14.66 -1.25 23.18
N GLY A 407 14.74 -1.78 21.96
CA GLY A 407 13.58 -1.97 21.08
C GLY A 407 12.52 -2.94 21.62
N LYS A 408 12.94 -3.94 22.43
CA LYS A 408 12.03 -4.91 23.08
C LYS A 408 11.73 -4.60 24.56
N LYS A 409 12.25 -3.49 25.08
CA LYS A 409 12.10 -3.07 26.49
C LYS A 409 12.52 -4.16 27.50
N ILE A 410 13.66 -4.80 27.23
CA ILE A 410 14.21 -5.83 28.11
C ILE A 410 15.03 -5.13 29.20
N PHE A 411 14.37 -4.70 30.28
CA PHE A 411 14.96 -3.88 31.34
C PHE A 411 16.16 -4.56 32.02
N ASP A 412 16.08 -5.85 32.33
CA ASP A 412 17.18 -6.61 32.95
C ASP A 412 18.47 -6.58 32.09
N LEU A 413 18.33 -6.51 30.79
CA LEU A 413 19.46 -6.45 29.88
C LEU A 413 20.03 -5.02 29.81
N LEU A 414 19.16 -4.01 29.87
CA LEU A 414 19.59 -2.61 29.93
C LEU A 414 20.36 -2.33 31.22
N GLU A 415 19.89 -2.83 32.36
CA GLU A 415 20.59 -2.70 33.64
C GLU A 415 21.99 -3.34 33.65
N LYS A 416 22.17 -4.46 32.91
CA LYS A 416 23.49 -5.12 32.76
C LYS A 416 24.43 -4.36 31.83
N LEU A 417 23.90 -3.71 30.79
CA LEU A 417 24.71 -2.98 29.82
C LEU A 417 25.10 -1.58 30.28
N LYS A 418 24.34 -0.95 31.18
CA LYS A 418 24.60 0.40 31.71
C LYS A 418 25.95 0.55 32.35
N PRO A 419 26.35 -0.31 33.34
CA PRO A 419 27.69 -0.22 33.93
C PRO A 419 28.78 -0.36 32.90
N LYS A 420 28.64 -1.29 31.94
CA LYS A 420 29.62 -1.49 30.86
C LYS A 420 29.79 -0.22 30.02
N PHE A 421 28.67 0.50 29.73
CA PHE A 421 28.72 1.75 28.99
C PHE A 421 29.42 2.86 29.77
N ILE A 422 29.09 3.04 31.04
CA ILE A 422 29.72 4.05 31.90
C ILE A 422 31.22 3.78 32.09
N GLU A 423 31.61 2.54 32.41
CA GLU A 423 33.01 2.14 32.56
C GLU A 423 33.81 2.28 31.29
N GLY A 424 33.24 1.85 30.17
CA GLY A 424 33.86 1.98 28.85
C GLY A 424 34.08 3.44 28.48
N GLY A 425 33.07 4.29 28.67
CA GLY A 425 33.17 5.72 28.37
C GLY A 425 34.13 6.45 29.31
N ALA A 426 34.20 6.07 30.60
CA ALA A 426 35.18 6.62 31.54
C ALA A 426 36.65 6.28 31.13
N LYS A 427 36.88 5.10 30.56
CA LYS A 427 38.19 4.73 29.96
C LYS A 427 38.54 5.60 28.78
N ASN A 428 37.58 6.12 28.05
CA ASN A 428 37.72 7.05 26.96
C ASN A 428 37.75 8.53 27.41
N ASN A 429 37.94 8.79 28.72
CA ASN A 429 38.01 10.11 29.34
C ASN A 429 36.71 10.92 29.34
N HIS A 430 35.52 10.29 29.22
CA HIS A 430 34.26 10.95 29.34
C HIS A 430 33.75 10.96 30.81
N SER A 431 33.08 12.05 31.21
CA SER A 431 32.48 12.17 32.52
C SER A 431 31.38 11.13 32.75
N PRO A 432 31.42 10.36 33.85
CA PRO A 432 30.36 9.43 34.22
C PRO A 432 28.96 10.09 34.32
N ASP A 433 28.88 11.36 34.76
CA ASP A 433 27.62 12.09 34.86
C ASP A 433 27.02 12.36 33.48
N ILE A 434 27.84 12.78 32.51
CA ILE A 434 27.43 12.99 31.13
C ILE A 434 26.97 11.67 30.48
N LEU A 435 27.75 10.61 30.66
CA LEU A 435 27.41 9.27 30.18
C LEU A 435 26.10 8.76 30.78
N GLY A 436 25.89 9.02 32.10
CA GLY A 436 24.65 8.70 32.80
C GLY A 436 23.44 9.46 32.26
N LYS A 437 23.62 10.74 31.89
CA LYS A 437 22.60 11.53 31.19
C LYS A 437 22.28 10.95 29.82
N ILE A 438 23.29 10.69 28.97
CA ILE A 438 23.12 10.11 27.64
C ILE A 438 22.37 8.77 27.74
N TRP A 439 22.75 7.91 28.69
CA TRP A 439 22.07 6.64 28.89
C TRP A 439 20.58 6.82 29.25
N LYS A 440 20.27 7.75 30.16
CA LYS A 440 18.90 8.06 30.55
C LYS A 440 18.07 8.58 29.37
N ASP A 441 18.66 9.43 28.53
CA ASP A 441 18.02 9.93 27.33
C ASP A 441 17.75 8.77 26.34
N TRP A 442 18.67 7.82 26.23
CA TRP A 442 18.46 6.61 25.43
C TRP A 442 17.41 5.67 26.01
N GLU A 443 17.32 5.51 27.33
CA GLU A 443 16.24 4.75 27.98
C GLU A 443 14.86 5.35 27.67
N ALA A 444 14.73 6.66 27.71
CA ALA A 444 13.50 7.38 27.34
C ALA A 444 13.21 7.20 25.83
N PHE A 445 14.25 7.29 25.01
CA PHE A 445 14.20 7.13 23.54
C PHE A 445 14.01 5.68 23.10
N ALA A 446 14.35 4.69 23.93
CA ALA A 446 14.35 3.26 23.59
C ALA A 446 13.03 2.75 23.00
N SER A 447 11.90 3.32 23.44
CA SER A 447 10.60 2.93 22.91
C SER A 447 10.28 3.53 21.53
N TYR A 448 11.14 4.41 21.00
CA TYR A 448 10.84 5.24 19.83
C TYR A 448 11.88 5.12 18.71
N ALA A 449 13.09 4.58 18.99
CA ALA A 449 14.16 4.43 18.01
C ALA A 449 13.72 3.68 16.75
N PHE A 450 14.00 4.26 15.58
CA PHE A 450 13.58 3.70 14.31
C PHE A 450 14.76 3.09 13.54
N ASN A 451 14.47 2.10 12.70
CA ASN A 451 15.46 1.56 11.77
C ASN A 451 15.69 2.55 10.63
N LYS A 452 16.90 3.11 10.52
CA LYS A 452 17.29 4.07 9.48
C LYS A 452 17.13 3.46 8.08
N SER A 453 17.56 2.21 7.89
CA SER A 453 17.46 1.51 6.61
C SER A 453 16.02 1.44 6.12
N HIS A 454 15.08 1.08 7.01
CA HIS A 454 13.65 1.05 6.67
C HIS A 454 13.11 2.44 6.33
N SER A 455 13.46 3.45 7.15
CA SER A 455 13.03 4.84 6.91
C SER A 455 13.56 5.37 5.57
N THR A 456 14.80 5.05 5.22
CA THR A 456 15.43 5.45 3.96
C THR A 456 14.70 4.85 2.76
N CYS A 457 14.37 3.55 2.81
CA CYS A 457 13.60 2.89 1.75
C CYS A 457 12.24 3.57 1.54
N TYR A 458 11.53 3.85 2.62
CA TYR A 458 10.19 4.45 2.56
C TYR A 458 10.24 5.92 2.14
N ALA A 459 11.23 6.67 2.61
CA ALA A 459 11.47 8.02 2.13
C ALA A 459 11.81 8.05 0.64
N TRP A 460 12.56 7.04 0.16
CA TRP A 460 12.88 6.89 -1.26
C TRP A 460 11.63 6.71 -2.12
N ILE A 461 10.74 5.80 -1.75
CA ILE A 461 9.45 5.60 -2.44
C ILE A 461 8.61 6.89 -2.38
N GLY A 462 8.55 7.53 -1.20
CA GLY A 462 7.87 8.82 -1.02
C GLY A 462 8.40 9.89 -1.95
N TYR A 463 9.73 10.02 -2.05
CA TYR A 463 10.38 10.97 -2.95
C TYR A 463 10.10 10.64 -4.43
N GLN A 464 10.22 9.39 -4.83
CA GLN A 464 9.92 8.95 -6.20
C GLN A 464 8.48 9.28 -6.59
N THR A 465 7.51 9.00 -5.70
CA THR A 465 6.10 9.33 -5.94
C THR A 465 5.85 10.85 -5.99
N ALA A 466 6.56 11.62 -5.16
CA ALA A 466 6.51 13.07 -5.20
C ALA A 466 7.12 13.66 -6.47
N TYR A 467 8.23 13.11 -6.94
CA TYR A 467 8.85 13.48 -8.21
C TYR A 467 7.88 13.26 -9.39
N LEU A 468 7.25 12.08 -9.44
CA LEU A 468 6.25 11.78 -10.46
C LEU A 468 5.06 12.73 -10.38
N LYS A 469 4.55 13.03 -9.18
CA LYS A 469 3.46 14.01 -9.00
C LYS A 469 3.87 15.42 -9.41
N ALA A 470 5.11 15.82 -9.14
CA ALA A 470 5.61 17.15 -9.48
C ALA A 470 5.80 17.33 -11.00
N HIS A 471 6.31 16.30 -11.68
CA HIS A 471 6.68 16.37 -13.10
C HIS A 471 5.60 15.87 -14.06
N TYR A 472 4.77 14.90 -13.64
CA TYR A 472 3.72 14.25 -14.44
C TYR A 472 2.42 14.16 -13.63
N PRO A 473 1.85 15.32 -13.23
CA PRO A 473 0.76 15.36 -12.26
C PRO A 473 -0.51 14.63 -12.74
N ALA A 474 -0.86 14.72 -14.02
CA ALA A 474 -2.06 14.09 -14.56
C ALA A 474 -1.93 12.56 -14.56
N GLU A 475 -0.81 12.02 -15.06
CA GLU A 475 -0.53 10.59 -15.08
C GLU A 475 -0.45 10.02 -13.67
N TYR A 476 0.19 10.76 -12.75
CA TYR A 476 0.28 10.37 -11.36
C TYR A 476 -1.11 10.25 -10.71
N MET A 477 -1.94 11.28 -10.87
CA MET A 477 -3.28 11.28 -10.29
C MET A 477 -4.20 10.24 -10.97
N ALA A 478 -4.07 10.00 -12.27
CA ALA A 478 -4.78 8.92 -12.96
C ALA A 478 -4.43 7.54 -12.40
N ALA A 479 -3.15 7.30 -12.07
CA ALA A 479 -2.73 6.07 -11.43
C ALA A 479 -3.24 5.94 -9.99
N VAL A 480 -3.21 7.03 -9.20
CA VAL A 480 -3.76 7.06 -7.83
C VAL A 480 -5.27 6.77 -7.84
N LEU A 481 -6.03 7.40 -8.73
CA LEU A 481 -7.46 7.14 -8.91
C LEU A 481 -7.72 5.68 -9.32
N SER A 482 -6.92 5.13 -10.24
CA SER A 482 -7.03 3.75 -10.71
C SER A 482 -6.79 2.73 -9.60
N ASN A 483 -5.80 2.97 -8.74
CA ASN A 483 -5.49 2.08 -7.62
C ASN A 483 -6.55 2.11 -6.50
N ASN A 484 -7.37 3.15 -6.47
CA ASN A 484 -8.43 3.34 -5.49
C ASN A 484 -9.84 3.25 -6.07
N MET A 485 -9.99 2.81 -7.33
CA MET A 485 -11.28 2.87 -8.05
C MET A 485 -12.41 2.05 -7.41
N ASN A 486 -12.09 1.11 -6.52
CA ASN A 486 -13.07 0.32 -5.76
C ASN A 486 -13.53 1.00 -4.45
N ASP A 487 -12.91 2.10 -4.06
CA ASP A 487 -13.29 2.90 -2.89
C ASP A 487 -13.76 4.29 -3.32
N ILE A 488 -15.06 4.46 -3.36
CA ILE A 488 -15.68 5.71 -3.83
C ILE A 488 -15.31 6.94 -3.00
N LYS A 489 -15.04 6.76 -1.69
CA LYS A 489 -14.61 7.86 -0.83
C LYS A 489 -13.22 8.33 -1.21
N GLN A 490 -12.32 7.39 -1.49
CA GLN A 490 -10.98 7.70 -1.97
C GLN A 490 -11.02 8.32 -3.37
N VAL A 491 -11.84 7.79 -4.28
CA VAL A 491 -12.02 8.39 -5.61
C VAL A 491 -12.48 9.85 -5.48
N SER A 492 -13.51 10.13 -4.67
CA SER A 492 -13.99 11.51 -4.43
C SER A 492 -12.91 12.41 -3.86
N PHE A 493 -12.14 11.92 -2.89
CA PHE A 493 -11.05 12.65 -2.26
C PHE A 493 -9.95 13.02 -3.27
N PHE A 494 -9.54 12.07 -4.11
CA PHE A 494 -8.49 12.31 -5.12
C PHE A 494 -9.00 13.15 -6.31
N MET A 495 -10.28 13.10 -6.65
CA MET A 495 -10.86 14.01 -7.64
C MET A 495 -10.84 15.46 -7.15
N GLU A 496 -11.10 15.70 -5.86
CA GLU A 496 -10.96 17.03 -5.28
C GLU A 496 -9.51 17.52 -5.31
N GLU A 497 -8.54 16.62 -5.06
CA GLU A 497 -7.13 16.94 -5.21
C GLU A 497 -6.77 17.30 -6.67
N CYS A 498 -7.30 16.55 -7.66
CA CYS A 498 -7.13 16.90 -9.07
C CYS A 498 -7.65 18.32 -9.36
N ARG A 499 -8.85 18.65 -8.87
CA ARG A 499 -9.44 19.98 -9.03
C ARG A 499 -8.55 21.07 -8.41
N ARG A 500 -8.03 20.85 -7.20
CA ARG A 500 -7.08 21.75 -6.52
C ARG A 500 -5.79 21.94 -7.32
N MET A 501 -5.34 20.91 -8.04
CA MET A 501 -4.17 20.96 -8.91
C MET A 501 -4.44 21.55 -10.30
N GLY A 502 -5.68 21.92 -10.61
CA GLY A 502 -6.08 22.41 -11.94
C GLY A 502 -6.14 21.31 -13.01
N ILE A 503 -6.25 20.03 -12.60
CA ILE A 503 -6.35 18.90 -13.51
C ILE A 503 -7.83 18.57 -13.71
N ASN A 504 -8.28 18.61 -14.96
CA ASN A 504 -9.65 18.23 -15.31
C ASN A 504 -9.82 16.72 -15.26
N VAL A 505 -10.88 16.26 -14.58
CA VAL A 505 -11.32 14.87 -14.62
C VAL A 505 -12.64 14.83 -15.39
N LEU A 506 -12.59 14.22 -16.57
CA LEU A 506 -13.72 14.11 -17.50
C LEU A 506 -14.51 12.83 -17.21
N GLY A 507 -15.81 12.82 -17.49
CA GLY A 507 -16.66 11.66 -17.37
C GLY A 507 -16.22 10.46 -18.22
N PRO A 508 -16.80 9.27 -18.02
CA PRO A 508 -16.51 8.12 -18.87
C PRO A 508 -16.98 8.37 -20.31
N ASP A 509 -16.30 7.74 -21.26
CA ASP A 509 -16.63 7.81 -22.68
C ASP A 509 -16.20 6.50 -23.34
N VAL A 510 -17.09 5.84 -24.06
CA VAL A 510 -16.78 4.56 -24.74
C VAL A 510 -15.73 4.70 -25.83
N ASN A 511 -15.53 5.90 -26.38
CA ASN A 511 -14.53 6.18 -27.39
C ASN A 511 -13.15 6.53 -26.82
N GLU A 512 -13.08 7.01 -25.56
CA GLU A 512 -11.81 7.44 -24.94
C GLU A 512 -11.40 6.62 -23.72
N SER A 513 -12.38 6.23 -22.86
CA SER A 513 -12.08 5.60 -21.58
C SER A 513 -11.45 4.22 -21.74
N PHE A 514 -10.54 3.91 -20.82
CA PHE A 514 -10.04 2.56 -20.59
C PHE A 514 -10.72 1.94 -19.34
N TYR A 515 -10.33 0.73 -18.99
CA TYR A 515 -10.80 0.12 -17.75
C TYR A 515 -10.41 0.95 -16.53
N LYS A 516 -9.15 1.41 -16.49
CA LYS A 516 -8.60 2.31 -15.49
C LYS A 516 -8.69 3.77 -15.93
N PHE A 517 -8.50 4.70 -15.00
CA PHE A 517 -8.33 6.11 -15.31
C PHE A 517 -7.09 6.30 -16.19
N ALA A 518 -7.17 7.15 -17.18
CA ALA A 518 -6.09 7.42 -18.12
C ALA A 518 -6.08 8.92 -18.50
N VAL A 519 -4.92 9.42 -18.91
CA VAL A 519 -4.79 10.78 -19.39
C VAL A 519 -4.99 10.77 -20.92
N ASN A 520 -5.86 11.65 -21.41
CA ASN A 520 -6.11 11.81 -22.82
C ASN A 520 -5.13 12.80 -23.48
N GLU A 521 -5.25 12.99 -24.80
CA GLU A 521 -4.37 13.86 -25.59
C GLU A 521 -4.42 15.34 -25.15
N SER A 522 -5.52 15.79 -24.53
CA SER A 522 -5.63 17.15 -23.99
C SER A 522 -4.98 17.31 -22.62
N GLY A 523 -4.43 16.26 -22.02
CA GLY A 523 -3.85 16.28 -20.67
C GLY A 523 -4.89 16.17 -19.54
N ALA A 524 -6.17 15.92 -19.86
CA ALA A 524 -7.21 15.69 -18.89
C ALA A 524 -7.28 14.19 -18.50
N ILE A 525 -7.67 13.91 -17.27
CA ILE A 525 -7.91 12.54 -16.81
C ILE A 525 -9.30 12.10 -17.26
N ARG A 526 -9.38 11.01 -18.01
CA ARG A 526 -10.63 10.36 -18.40
C ARG A 526 -11.01 9.31 -17.35
N PHE A 527 -12.28 9.34 -16.91
CA PHE A 527 -12.81 8.41 -15.93
C PHE A 527 -12.75 6.97 -16.44
N GLY A 528 -12.24 6.05 -15.61
CA GLY A 528 -12.12 4.64 -15.96
C GLY A 528 -13.49 3.93 -15.96
N MET A 529 -13.82 3.22 -17.04
CA MET A 529 -15.09 2.48 -17.13
C MET A 529 -15.22 1.40 -16.03
N GLY A 530 -14.10 0.84 -15.55
CA GLY A 530 -14.10 -0.16 -14.49
C GLY A 530 -14.49 0.38 -13.10
N ALA A 531 -14.51 1.70 -12.91
CA ALA A 531 -15.00 2.34 -11.69
C ALA A 531 -16.54 2.52 -11.68
N ILE A 532 -17.21 2.20 -12.79
CA ILE A 532 -18.68 2.24 -12.89
C ILE A 532 -19.25 0.92 -12.37
N LYS A 533 -20.21 0.99 -11.49
CA LYS A 533 -20.87 -0.17 -10.88
C LYS A 533 -21.41 -1.13 -11.94
N GLY A 534 -21.02 -2.41 -11.85
CA GLY A 534 -21.51 -3.46 -12.75
C GLY A 534 -20.89 -3.44 -14.16
N VAL A 535 -19.85 -2.64 -14.40
CA VAL A 535 -19.07 -2.64 -15.64
C VAL A 535 -17.81 -3.46 -15.42
N GLY A 536 -17.81 -4.71 -15.87
CA GLY A 536 -16.71 -5.66 -15.69
C GLY A 536 -15.56 -5.46 -16.69
N LYS A 537 -14.38 -5.99 -16.33
CA LYS A 537 -13.16 -5.86 -17.14
C LYS A 537 -13.33 -6.41 -18.56
N THR A 538 -13.89 -7.59 -18.70
CA THR A 538 -14.12 -8.23 -20.02
C THR A 538 -15.06 -7.43 -20.93
N ALA A 539 -16.09 -6.79 -20.33
CA ALA A 539 -17.00 -5.92 -21.07
C ALA A 539 -16.27 -4.67 -21.58
N VAL A 540 -15.38 -4.09 -20.79
CA VAL A 540 -14.58 -2.93 -21.21
C VAL A 540 -13.55 -3.32 -22.27
N GLU A 541 -12.90 -4.46 -22.12
CA GLU A 541 -11.92 -4.95 -23.10
C GLU A 541 -12.54 -5.13 -24.48
N THR A 542 -13.74 -5.73 -24.58
CA THR A 542 -14.41 -5.85 -25.88
C THR A 542 -14.80 -4.50 -26.48
N ILE A 543 -15.18 -3.49 -25.67
CA ILE A 543 -15.42 -2.13 -26.15
C ILE A 543 -14.14 -1.51 -26.70
N ILE A 544 -13.03 -1.63 -25.98
CA ILE A 544 -11.73 -1.07 -26.37
C ILE A 544 -11.19 -1.74 -27.66
N GLU A 545 -11.29 -3.05 -27.77
CA GLU A 545 -10.80 -3.79 -28.92
C GLU A 545 -11.50 -3.38 -30.21
N ASN A 546 -12.81 -3.23 -30.15
CA ASN A 546 -13.61 -2.96 -31.34
C ASN A 546 -13.63 -1.48 -31.75
N ARG A 547 -13.06 -0.55 -30.98
CA ARG A 547 -12.89 0.86 -31.36
C ARG A 547 -11.50 1.19 -31.94
N LYS A 548 -10.58 0.22 -31.99
CA LYS A 548 -9.18 0.46 -32.44
C LYS A 548 -9.10 0.98 -33.88
N ASP A 549 -10.00 0.49 -34.73
CA ASP A 549 -10.00 0.84 -36.15
C ASP A 549 -10.86 2.07 -36.45
N GLU A 550 -11.91 2.29 -35.66
CA GLU A 550 -12.88 3.36 -35.89
C GLU A 550 -13.71 3.63 -34.62
N ASN A 551 -13.88 4.89 -34.26
CA ASN A 551 -14.72 5.32 -33.14
C ASN A 551 -16.20 4.93 -33.42
N TYR A 552 -16.94 4.74 -32.31
CA TYR A 552 -18.39 4.57 -32.38
C TYR A 552 -19.05 5.92 -32.60
N GLU A 553 -19.87 6.05 -33.62
CA GLU A 553 -20.65 7.27 -33.87
C GLU A 553 -22.01 7.25 -33.13
N THR A 554 -22.56 6.06 -32.95
CA THR A 554 -23.89 5.84 -32.39
C THR A 554 -23.92 4.61 -31.44
N ILE A 555 -24.97 4.51 -30.64
CA ILE A 555 -25.23 3.31 -29.85
C ILE A 555 -25.41 2.07 -30.76
N PHE A 556 -25.93 2.27 -31.99
CA PHE A 556 -26.14 1.18 -32.95
C PHE A 556 -24.82 0.61 -33.47
N ASP A 557 -23.82 1.47 -33.69
CA ASP A 557 -22.48 1.02 -34.09
C ASP A 557 -21.82 0.21 -32.98
N LEU A 558 -21.97 0.70 -31.75
CA LEU A 558 -21.43 0.03 -30.57
C LEU A 558 -21.99 -1.40 -30.44
N VAL A 559 -23.33 -1.59 -30.50
CA VAL A 559 -23.94 -2.91 -30.33
C VAL A 559 -23.73 -3.86 -31.51
N LYS A 560 -23.41 -3.34 -32.69
CA LYS A 560 -23.02 -4.16 -33.84
C LYS A 560 -21.61 -4.73 -33.74
N LYS A 561 -20.70 -4.01 -33.07
CA LYS A 561 -19.27 -4.32 -33.00
C LYS A 561 -18.89 -5.08 -31.74
N VAL A 562 -19.51 -4.76 -30.57
CA VAL A 562 -19.14 -5.28 -29.24
C VAL A 562 -19.81 -6.63 -28.96
N ASP A 563 -19.09 -7.59 -28.35
CA ASP A 563 -19.68 -8.88 -27.95
C ASP A 563 -20.69 -8.69 -26.81
N LEU A 564 -21.96 -8.79 -27.12
CA LEU A 564 -23.09 -8.58 -26.20
C LEU A 564 -23.26 -9.67 -25.13
N ARG A 565 -22.52 -10.79 -25.22
CA ARG A 565 -22.46 -11.81 -24.16
C ARG A 565 -21.51 -11.36 -23.03
N LEU A 566 -20.49 -10.58 -23.35
CA LEU A 566 -19.51 -10.04 -22.39
C LEU A 566 -19.99 -8.69 -21.84
N ALA A 567 -20.56 -7.83 -22.70
CA ALA A 567 -21.14 -6.54 -22.33
C ALA A 567 -22.68 -6.68 -22.27
N ASN A 568 -23.21 -7.02 -21.10
CA ASN A 568 -24.61 -7.30 -20.87
C ASN A 568 -25.47 -6.02 -20.74
N LYS A 569 -26.81 -6.17 -20.65
CA LYS A 569 -27.79 -5.07 -20.49
C LYS A 569 -27.40 -4.10 -19.38
N LYS A 570 -27.04 -4.62 -18.18
CA LYS A 570 -26.68 -3.80 -17.04
C LYS A 570 -25.42 -2.95 -17.28
N THR A 571 -24.45 -3.46 -18.04
CA THR A 571 -23.27 -2.70 -18.46
C THR A 571 -23.67 -1.49 -19.31
N PHE A 572 -24.56 -1.68 -20.28
CA PHE A 572 -25.02 -0.58 -21.13
C PHE A 572 -25.85 0.43 -20.37
N GLU A 573 -26.78 -0.01 -19.51
CA GLU A 573 -27.58 0.87 -18.66
C GLU A 573 -26.69 1.75 -17.76
N ASN A 574 -25.71 1.14 -17.10
CA ASN A 574 -24.83 1.86 -16.19
C ASN A 574 -23.86 2.79 -16.91
N LEU A 575 -23.38 2.42 -18.11
CA LEU A 575 -22.63 3.32 -18.97
C LEU A 575 -23.47 4.52 -19.42
N ALA A 576 -24.74 4.31 -19.80
CA ALA A 576 -25.65 5.39 -20.18
C ALA A 576 -25.90 6.35 -19.01
N TYR A 577 -26.19 5.84 -17.82
CA TYR A 577 -26.37 6.68 -16.62
C TYR A 577 -25.10 7.44 -16.23
N ALA A 578 -23.92 6.81 -16.40
CA ALA A 578 -22.64 7.45 -16.13
C ALA A 578 -22.23 8.50 -17.17
N GLY A 579 -22.90 8.56 -18.32
CA GLY A 579 -22.55 9.46 -19.44
C GLY A 579 -21.57 8.86 -20.43
N GLY A 580 -21.37 7.54 -20.41
CA GLY A 580 -20.42 6.86 -21.31
C GLY A 580 -20.74 7.00 -22.81
N PHE A 581 -21.95 7.45 -23.17
CA PHE A 581 -22.43 7.67 -24.52
C PHE A 581 -22.66 9.15 -24.87
N ASP A 582 -22.25 10.08 -24.00
CA ASP A 582 -22.49 11.51 -24.22
C ASP A 582 -21.73 12.10 -25.43
N SER A 583 -20.72 11.39 -25.92
CA SER A 583 -20.03 11.74 -27.17
C SER A 583 -20.86 11.45 -28.43
N PHE A 584 -21.94 10.68 -28.35
CA PHE A 584 -22.84 10.43 -29.47
C PHE A 584 -23.74 11.65 -29.71
N LYS A 585 -23.38 12.46 -30.69
CA LYS A 585 -24.00 13.76 -30.96
C LYS A 585 -25.53 13.72 -31.28
N SER A 586 -26.05 12.54 -31.64
CA SER A 586 -27.44 12.38 -32.06
C SER A 586 -28.38 11.91 -30.95
N SER A 587 -27.89 11.69 -29.74
CA SER A 587 -28.65 11.09 -28.66
C SER A 587 -28.36 11.72 -27.30
N HIS A 588 -29.30 11.59 -26.37
CA HIS A 588 -29.15 11.97 -24.97
C HIS A 588 -29.55 10.83 -24.03
N ARG A 589 -29.10 10.89 -22.77
CA ARG A 589 -29.22 9.79 -21.81
C ARG A 589 -30.64 9.30 -21.60
N ALA A 590 -31.66 10.21 -21.53
CA ALA A 590 -33.06 9.84 -21.30
C ALA A 590 -33.64 8.95 -22.41
N GLN A 591 -33.20 9.11 -23.65
CA GLN A 591 -33.69 8.30 -24.78
C GLN A 591 -33.40 6.81 -24.58
N TYR A 592 -32.28 6.43 -23.96
CA TYR A 592 -31.93 5.04 -23.72
C TYR A 592 -32.90 4.34 -22.76
N PHE A 593 -33.53 5.11 -21.86
CA PHE A 593 -34.45 4.61 -20.84
C PHE A 593 -35.94 4.86 -21.18
N TYR A 594 -36.23 5.44 -22.34
CA TYR A 594 -37.57 5.63 -22.81
C TYR A 594 -38.32 4.29 -22.92
N ILE A 595 -39.47 4.20 -22.30
CA ILE A 595 -40.32 3.01 -22.31
C ILE A 595 -41.41 3.21 -23.38
N ASP A 596 -41.47 2.28 -24.33
CA ASP A 596 -42.48 2.32 -25.40
C ASP A 596 -43.88 1.86 -24.93
N SER A 597 -44.84 1.83 -25.87
CA SER A 597 -46.19 1.35 -25.62
C SER A 597 -46.28 -0.13 -25.20
N GLU A 598 -45.21 -0.91 -25.46
CA GLU A 598 -45.14 -2.33 -25.08
C GLU A 598 -44.46 -2.54 -23.73
N GLY A 599 -44.06 -1.46 -23.05
CA GLY A 599 -43.42 -1.51 -21.74
C GLY A 599 -41.91 -1.88 -21.81
N THR A 600 -41.28 -1.81 -23.00
CA THR A 600 -39.88 -2.21 -23.20
C THR A 600 -38.97 -0.97 -23.26
N PRO A 601 -37.91 -0.88 -22.42
CA PRO A 601 -36.94 0.20 -22.50
C PRO A 601 -36.21 0.20 -23.85
N PHE A 602 -35.94 1.38 -24.39
CA PHE A 602 -35.29 1.51 -25.69
C PHE A 602 -33.93 0.83 -25.77
N ILE A 603 -33.12 0.91 -24.71
CA ILE A 603 -31.81 0.24 -24.64
C ILE A 603 -31.91 -1.28 -24.84
N GLU A 604 -32.97 -1.91 -24.36
CA GLU A 604 -33.21 -3.34 -24.54
C GLU A 604 -33.51 -3.67 -26.02
N ARG A 605 -34.26 -2.80 -26.70
CA ARG A 605 -34.53 -2.94 -28.15
C ARG A 605 -33.25 -2.79 -28.95
N VAL A 606 -32.37 -1.86 -28.58
CA VAL A 606 -31.04 -1.67 -29.19
C VAL A 606 -30.19 -2.93 -29.03
N LEU A 607 -30.17 -3.53 -27.84
CA LEU A 607 -29.41 -4.76 -27.61
C LEU A 607 -29.95 -5.95 -28.42
N ARG A 608 -31.28 -6.09 -28.48
CA ARG A 608 -31.93 -7.13 -29.31
C ARG A 608 -31.61 -6.94 -30.83
N PHE A 609 -31.59 -5.68 -31.28
CA PHE A 609 -31.16 -5.34 -32.65
C PHE A 609 -29.70 -5.76 -32.88
N GLY A 610 -28.78 -5.41 -31.97
CA GLY A 610 -27.38 -5.79 -32.08
C GLY A 610 -27.17 -7.30 -32.09
N SER A 611 -27.88 -8.07 -31.23
CA SER A 611 -27.80 -9.53 -31.21
C SER A 611 -28.25 -10.14 -32.53
N LYS A 612 -29.40 -9.72 -33.06
CA LYS A 612 -29.90 -10.19 -34.37
C LYS A 612 -28.93 -9.87 -35.53
N PHE A 613 -28.33 -8.66 -35.51
CA PHE A 613 -27.36 -8.27 -36.52
C PHE A 613 -26.12 -9.17 -36.47
N GLN A 614 -25.59 -9.46 -35.27
CA GLN A 614 -24.40 -10.31 -35.08
C GLN A 614 -24.68 -11.77 -35.50
N GLU A 615 -25.88 -12.31 -35.14
CA GLU A 615 -26.30 -13.66 -35.53
C GLU A 615 -26.41 -13.81 -37.06
N ASN A 616 -27.02 -12.84 -37.72
CA ASN A 616 -27.16 -12.87 -39.19
C ASN A 616 -25.81 -12.74 -39.88
N LYS A 617 -24.90 -11.93 -39.39
CA LYS A 617 -23.53 -11.83 -39.92
C LYS A 617 -22.78 -13.16 -39.81
N LYS A 618 -22.95 -13.92 -38.76
CA LYS A 618 -22.35 -15.25 -38.58
C LYS A 618 -22.99 -16.29 -39.50
N SER A 619 -24.31 -16.28 -39.67
CA SER A 619 -25.00 -17.21 -40.57
C SER A 619 -24.72 -16.92 -42.04
N SER A 620 -24.55 -15.67 -42.44
CA SER A 620 -24.17 -15.27 -43.81
C SER A 620 -22.74 -15.70 -44.16
N GLN A 621 -21.83 -15.80 -43.22
CA GLN A 621 -20.50 -16.36 -43.40
C GLN A 621 -20.49 -17.89 -43.59
N MET A 622 -21.53 -18.59 -43.13
CA MET A 622 -21.69 -20.05 -43.33
C MET A 622 -22.38 -20.42 -44.64
N ASN A 623 -23.14 -19.53 -45.28
CA ASN A 623 -23.81 -19.79 -46.54
C ASN A 623 -22.92 -19.32 -47.71
N LEU A 624 -22.14 -20.25 -48.28
CA LEU A 624 -21.30 -20.04 -49.47
C LEU A 624 -22.13 -19.98 -50.76
N PHE A 625 -23.46 -20.16 -50.71
CA PHE A 625 -24.37 -20.07 -51.84
C PHE A 625 -25.43 -19.01 -51.56
N GLY A 626 -25.26 -17.88 -52.23
CA GLY A 626 -26.08 -16.68 -52.02
C GLY A 626 -27.56 -16.89 -52.39
N GLU A 627 -28.42 -16.60 -51.46
CA GLU A 627 -29.64 -15.85 -51.68
C GLU A 627 -29.55 -14.60 -50.81
N GLN A 628 -29.42 -13.45 -51.47
CA GLN A 628 -29.63 -12.14 -50.82
C GLN A 628 -31.10 -12.08 -50.41
N SER A 629 -31.42 -12.52 -49.20
CA SER A 629 -32.62 -12.02 -48.57
C SER A 629 -32.31 -10.60 -48.15
N ASP A 630 -32.86 -9.64 -48.87
CA ASP A 630 -33.03 -8.25 -48.44
C ASP A 630 -33.92 -8.22 -47.22
N ASN A 631 -33.39 -8.69 -46.08
CA ASN A 631 -33.99 -8.42 -44.80
C ASN A 631 -33.73 -6.95 -44.48
N VAL A 632 -34.65 -6.09 -44.87
CA VAL A 632 -34.76 -4.70 -44.51
C VAL A 632 -34.74 -4.65 -42.99
N TYR A 633 -33.55 -4.42 -42.41
CA TYR A 633 -33.44 -4.12 -41.00
C TYR A 633 -34.31 -2.90 -40.73
N GLN A 634 -35.37 -3.06 -39.97
CA GLN A 634 -36.16 -1.95 -39.50
C GLN A 634 -35.22 -1.02 -38.71
N VAL A 635 -34.84 0.11 -39.30
CA VAL A 635 -33.90 1.08 -38.71
C VAL A 635 -34.58 1.60 -37.46
N LEU A 636 -34.09 1.14 -36.30
CA LEU A 636 -34.51 1.68 -35.04
C LEU A 636 -34.19 3.17 -34.98
N LYS A 637 -35.22 4.00 -34.78
CA LYS A 637 -35.06 5.44 -34.58
C LYS A 637 -34.98 5.72 -33.11
N LEU A 638 -34.16 6.71 -32.73
CA LEU A 638 -34.12 7.21 -31.36
C LEU A 638 -35.51 7.75 -30.95
N PRO A 639 -35.98 7.44 -29.74
CA PRO A 639 -37.26 7.98 -29.26
C PRO A 639 -37.19 9.51 -29.15
N ASP A 640 -38.34 10.13 -29.41
CA ASP A 640 -38.52 11.56 -29.14
C ASP A 640 -39.02 11.72 -27.70
N CYS A 641 -38.16 12.23 -26.81
CA CYS A 641 -38.46 12.48 -25.41
C CYS A 641 -37.60 13.61 -24.86
N SER A 642 -38.07 14.22 -23.80
CA SER A 642 -37.29 15.27 -23.09
C SER A 642 -36.04 14.70 -22.43
N GLU A 643 -34.98 15.50 -22.37
CA GLU A 643 -33.78 15.15 -21.59
C GLU A 643 -34.09 15.04 -20.10
N PHE A 644 -33.29 14.29 -19.36
CA PHE A 644 -33.36 14.30 -17.90
C PHE A 644 -33.10 15.71 -17.34
N GLY A 645 -33.91 16.12 -16.38
CA GLY A 645 -33.58 17.30 -15.59
C GLY A 645 -32.22 17.16 -14.91
N ASN A 646 -31.54 18.27 -14.62
CA ASN A 646 -30.20 18.27 -14.04
C ASN A 646 -30.09 17.40 -12.77
N LEU A 647 -31.02 17.56 -11.83
CA LEU A 647 -31.04 16.78 -10.58
C LEU A 647 -31.25 15.28 -10.83
N GLU A 648 -32.11 14.91 -11.76
CA GLU A 648 -32.38 13.51 -12.11
C GLU A 648 -31.17 12.88 -12.77
N ARG A 649 -30.55 13.58 -13.72
CA ARG A 649 -29.31 13.15 -14.37
C ARG A 649 -28.20 12.91 -13.35
N LEU A 650 -27.97 13.85 -12.43
CA LEU A 650 -26.97 13.74 -11.37
C LEU A 650 -27.27 12.63 -10.37
N LYS A 651 -28.55 12.41 -10.03
CA LYS A 651 -28.96 11.29 -9.17
C LYS A 651 -28.62 9.95 -9.80
N ASN A 652 -28.94 9.76 -11.07
CA ASN A 652 -28.67 8.53 -11.82
C ASN A 652 -27.15 8.31 -11.98
N GLU A 653 -26.40 9.35 -12.27
CA GLU A 653 -24.94 9.33 -12.33
C GLU A 653 -24.34 8.88 -11.00
N LYS A 654 -24.75 9.49 -9.88
CA LYS A 654 -24.30 9.13 -8.55
C LYS A 654 -24.64 7.70 -8.16
N GLU A 655 -25.74 7.15 -8.59
CA GLU A 655 -26.14 5.78 -8.28
C GLU A 655 -25.16 4.75 -8.85
N VAL A 656 -24.64 4.99 -10.06
CA VAL A 656 -23.77 4.06 -10.78
C VAL A 656 -22.27 4.37 -10.60
N VAL A 657 -21.93 5.63 -10.34
CA VAL A 657 -20.53 6.09 -10.17
C VAL A 657 -20.19 6.38 -8.71
N GLY A 658 -21.20 6.68 -7.90
CA GLY A 658 -21.08 7.03 -6.49
C GLY A 658 -20.77 8.51 -6.21
N ILE A 659 -20.43 9.30 -7.23
CA ILE A 659 -20.11 10.72 -7.18
C ILE A 659 -20.81 11.48 -8.30
N TYR A 660 -20.83 12.81 -8.20
CA TYR A 660 -21.26 13.70 -9.29
C TYR A 660 -20.06 14.06 -10.16
N ILE A 661 -20.11 13.75 -11.45
CA ILE A 661 -19.00 14.03 -12.39
C ILE A 661 -19.38 15.20 -13.30
N SER A 662 -20.59 15.19 -13.90
CA SER A 662 -20.97 16.14 -14.95
C SER A 662 -21.30 17.54 -14.45
N ALA A 663 -21.79 17.69 -13.21
CA ALA A 663 -22.14 18.96 -12.57
C ALA A 663 -22.31 18.76 -11.05
N HIS A 664 -22.53 19.84 -10.31
CA HIS A 664 -22.87 19.78 -8.89
C HIS A 664 -24.37 20.07 -8.68
N PRO A 665 -25.09 19.35 -7.76
CA PRO A 665 -26.51 19.60 -7.52
C PRO A 665 -26.87 21.04 -7.14
N LEU A 666 -25.92 21.79 -6.60
CA LEU A 666 -26.10 23.19 -6.23
C LEU A 666 -25.77 24.19 -7.36
N ASP A 667 -25.33 23.71 -8.54
CA ASP A 667 -24.98 24.62 -9.64
C ASP A 667 -26.20 25.41 -10.12
N ASP A 668 -27.39 24.83 -10.06
CA ASP A 668 -28.65 25.49 -10.41
C ASP A 668 -29.05 26.61 -9.40
N PHE A 669 -28.40 26.63 -8.24
CA PHE A 669 -28.66 27.60 -7.16
C PHE A 669 -27.56 28.64 -7.01
N LYS A 670 -26.51 28.61 -7.82
CA LYS A 670 -25.51 29.67 -7.87
C LYS A 670 -26.18 30.92 -8.44
N LYS A 671 -26.31 31.96 -7.62
CA LYS A 671 -26.66 33.29 -8.12
C LYS A 671 -25.51 33.72 -9.03
N GLU A 672 -25.87 34.25 -10.21
CA GLU A 672 -24.97 34.91 -11.15
C GLU A 672 -24.13 35.99 -10.50
#